data_bc8ce0379f2d33266c73bdbee873070c
#
_entry.id   bc8ce0379f2d33266c73bdbee873070c
#
_cell.length_a   1.000
_cell.length_b   1.000
_cell.length_c   1.000
_cell.angle_alpha   90.00
_cell.angle_beta   90.00
_cell.angle_gamma   90.00
#
_symmetry.space_group_name_H-M   'P 1'
#
loop_
_entity.id
_entity.type
_entity.pdbx_description
1 polymer ?
#
loop_
_entity_poly.entity_id
_entity_poly.type
_entity_poly.pdbx_seq_one_letter_code
_entity_poly.pdbx_strand_id
1 'polypeptide(L)'
;MTSGDVIRLLPDSVANQIAAGEVIQRPASVIKELVENAVDAGAKNIEVLVTDAGKTCIRVIDDGRGMSETDARMAFERHATSKIREAADLFALHTMGFRGEALASIAAVAQVELKTCSSDDGLGTFIQISGSQVEKQEAVACQRGSDFSVKNLFFNVPARRKFLKSNQTELSNIVAEFERIALVNPDISFVLSHNGTEMLNLPAIPLRQRIMGVFGKKLNQELLSLDIDTTMVKIHGYIGRPESARKKGARQFFFVNGRYMRHPYFHKAVSSAYDNLIPVGEQVSYFIYFEVEPSDIDVNIHPTKTEIKFENEQAVWQILSAAVKETLGRFNAVPSIDFDTEGMPDIPAFENSPYTVAPPQTSFDPSYNPFNTAAVPPSAYSSASTTNKETERESFGQDVREWSASTGTSVRSSMNKGGMPDFGRSGNYTPSFGSHKNRVEWEPLFEGLERTSSEPDIQPEEEVRPFFPESTDWGQTSQEDAVVHSFSGEENEKQPQENSMRHYQYKGSYILTSVKSGLMIINQQRAHIRILFDRYMAQIENRKNASQRMLFPDMVHFSPSEVPVLEEFMYDLNALGFDLSSLGGGTYSINGIPAGIEGLNPEKLVTDMVQTAIEKGCKVKEEVQSMLALSLAKAAAIVPGQVLTDEEMNRLVDDLFAVSTPNYTPDGKTVLAVLKEDDLEKMFK
;
A
#
# COMPACT_ATOMS: atom_id res chain seq x y z
N MET A 1 -41.13 4.62 51.00
CA MET A 1 -40.62 4.97 49.68
C MET A 1 -40.72 3.71 48.85
N THR A 2 -41.70 3.67 47.96
CA THR A 2 -41.93 2.53 47.05
C THR A 2 -40.75 2.50 46.05
N SER A 3 -40.07 1.38 45.96
CA SER A 3 -39.05 1.10 44.95
C SER A 3 -39.70 1.21 43.59
N GLY A 4 -39.56 2.41 42.96
CA GLY A 4 -40.06 2.59 41.59
C GLY A 4 -39.25 1.74 40.64
N ASP A 5 -39.96 1.10 39.69
CA ASP A 5 -39.35 0.32 38.62
C ASP A 5 -38.25 1.14 37.93
N VAL A 6 -37.01 0.62 37.92
CA VAL A 6 -35.84 1.28 37.37
C VAL A 6 -35.76 1.15 35.84
N ILE A 7 -36.31 0.04 35.30
CA ILE A 7 -36.35 -0.26 33.89
C ILE A 7 -37.52 0.48 33.22
N ARG A 8 -37.19 1.32 32.21
CA ARG A 8 -38.20 2.06 31.43
C ARG A 8 -37.98 1.87 29.93
N LEU A 9 -39.07 1.82 29.18
CA LEU A 9 -39.00 1.83 27.72
C LEU A 9 -38.44 3.18 27.25
N LEU A 10 -37.44 3.13 26.34
CA LEU A 10 -36.88 4.34 25.73
C LEU A 10 -37.90 4.92 24.74
N PRO A 11 -38.00 6.25 24.60
CA PRO A 11 -38.69 6.88 23.49
C PRO A 11 -38.13 6.38 22.14
N ASP A 12 -38.99 6.21 21.16
CA ASP A 12 -38.64 5.69 19.82
C ASP A 12 -37.51 6.49 19.17
N SER A 13 -37.51 7.82 19.33
CA SER A 13 -36.44 8.69 18.81
C SER A 13 -35.08 8.37 19.40
N VAL A 14 -34.99 8.07 20.69
CA VAL A 14 -33.75 7.69 21.37
C VAL A 14 -33.32 6.29 20.96
N ALA A 15 -34.25 5.34 20.94
CA ALA A 15 -34.00 3.97 20.48
C ALA A 15 -33.49 3.95 19.02
N ASN A 16 -34.08 4.79 18.16
CA ASN A 16 -33.65 4.95 16.77
C ASN A 16 -32.24 5.54 16.66
N GLN A 17 -31.88 6.54 17.47
CA GLN A 17 -30.52 7.11 17.48
C GLN A 17 -29.45 6.13 17.99
N ILE A 18 -29.79 5.27 18.98
CA ILE A 18 -28.88 4.23 19.48
C ILE A 18 -28.61 3.22 18.36
N ALA A 19 -29.66 2.64 17.76
CA ALA A 19 -29.54 1.67 16.71
C ALA A 19 -28.89 2.22 15.44
N ALA A 20 -29.20 3.48 15.06
CA ALA A 20 -28.50 4.17 13.97
C ALA A 20 -26.99 4.24 14.20
N GLY A 21 -26.53 4.17 15.46
CA GLY A 21 -25.13 4.18 15.80
C GLY A 21 -24.34 2.93 15.44
N GLU A 22 -25.02 1.83 15.34
CA GLU A 22 -24.41 0.56 14.93
C GLU A 22 -24.26 0.49 13.42
N VAL A 23 -25.19 1.09 12.67
CA VAL A 23 -25.22 1.05 11.20
C VAL A 23 -24.45 2.23 10.60
N ILE A 24 -24.75 3.47 11.03
CA ILE A 24 -24.20 4.71 10.47
C ILE A 24 -23.17 5.30 11.43
N GLN A 25 -21.91 4.99 11.20
CA GLN A 25 -20.81 5.48 12.01
C GLN A 25 -20.12 6.73 11.41
N ARG A 26 -20.16 6.88 10.08
CA ARG A 26 -19.49 7.96 9.34
C ARG A 26 -20.13 8.20 7.97
N PRO A 27 -19.76 9.30 7.25
CA PRO A 27 -20.30 9.59 5.91
C PRO A 27 -20.17 8.44 4.90
N ALA A 28 -19.04 7.73 4.91
CA ALA A 28 -18.81 6.58 4.05
C ALA A 28 -19.86 5.46 4.24
N SER A 29 -20.38 5.27 5.47
CA SER A 29 -21.45 4.29 5.73
C SER A 29 -22.77 4.68 5.04
N VAL A 30 -23.10 5.98 4.98
CA VAL A 30 -24.28 6.48 4.28
C VAL A 30 -24.17 6.20 2.77
N ILE A 31 -23.02 6.52 2.18
CA ILE A 31 -22.77 6.28 0.75
C ILE A 31 -22.85 4.80 0.43
N LYS A 32 -22.21 3.95 1.24
CA LYS A 32 -22.28 2.50 1.07
C LYS A 32 -23.71 2.02 0.99
N GLU A 33 -24.54 2.33 1.98
CA GLU A 33 -25.91 1.83 2.06
C GLU A 33 -26.81 2.40 0.93
N LEU A 34 -26.65 3.68 0.55
CA LEU A 34 -27.44 4.28 -0.53
C LEU A 34 -27.05 3.74 -1.90
N VAL A 35 -25.75 3.59 -2.18
CA VAL A 35 -25.27 3.05 -3.46
C VAL A 35 -25.59 1.56 -3.59
N GLU A 36 -25.45 0.78 -2.52
CA GLU A 36 -25.90 -0.62 -2.51
C GLU A 36 -27.41 -0.76 -2.77
N ASN A 37 -28.23 0.17 -2.24
CA ASN A 37 -29.66 0.20 -2.53
C ASN A 37 -29.95 0.56 -3.99
N ALA A 38 -29.21 1.48 -4.59
CA ALA A 38 -29.33 1.82 -6.00
C ALA A 38 -28.96 0.64 -6.93
N VAL A 39 -27.88 -0.10 -6.59
CA VAL A 39 -27.52 -1.35 -7.29
C VAL A 39 -28.64 -2.40 -7.16
N ASP A 40 -29.16 -2.62 -5.96
CA ASP A 40 -30.28 -3.56 -5.70
C ASP A 40 -31.59 -3.11 -6.41
N ALA A 41 -31.75 -1.80 -6.67
CA ALA A 41 -32.85 -1.28 -7.47
C ALA A 41 -32.68 -1.49 -8.98
N GLY A 42 -31.55 -2.05 -9.41
CA GLY A 42 -31.23 -2.33 -10.80
C GLY A 42 -30.84 -1.11 -11.62
N ALA A 43 -30.28 -0.09 -10.96
CA ALA A 43 -29.77 1.11 -11.62
C ALA A 43 -28.66 0.78 -12.63
N LYS A 44 -28.59 1.55 -13.71
CA LYS A 44 -27.50 1.49 -14.70
C LYS A 44 -26.57 2.68 -14.60
N ASN A 45 -27.06 3.78 -14.07
CA ASN A 45 -26.29 5.00 -13.83
C ASN A 45 -26.50 5.43 -12.38
N ILE A 46 -25.40 5.61 -11.66
CA ILE A 46 -25.39 6.05 -10.27
C ILE A 46 -24.45 7.23 -10.14
N GLU A 47 -24.99 8.37 -9.71
CA GLU A 47 -24.20 9.59 -9.46
C GLU A 47 -24.20 9.91 -7.97
N VAL A 48 -23.01 10.14 -7.42
CA VAL A 48 -22.79 10.48 -6.01
C VAL A 48 -22.15 11.86 -5.92
N LEU A 49 -22.85 12.80 -5.29
CA LEU A 49 -22.41 14.17 -5.10
C LEU A 49 -22.15 14.39 -3.60
N VAL A 50 -20.94 14.78 -3.25
CA VAL A 50 -20.51 14.96 -1.85
C VAL A 50 -20.08 16.39 -1.60
N THR A 51 -20.58 17.00 -0.54
CA THR A 51 -20.17 18.33 -0.08
C THR A 51 -19.54 18.23 1.31
N ASP A 52 -18.37 18.88 1.52
CA ASP A 52 -17.60 18.88 2.77
C ASP A 52 -17.35 17.47 3.31
N ALA A 53 -16.91 16.56 2.43
CA ALA A 53 -16.67 15.15 2.76
C ALA A 53 -17.89 14.46 3.42
N GLY A 54 -19.10 14.84 2.99
CA GLY A 54 -20.35 14.25 3.46
C GLY A 54 -20.87 14.78 4.80
N LYS A 55 -20.23 15.81 5.38
CA LYS A 55 -20.71 16.45 6.61
C LYS A 55 -21.88 17.37 6.36
N THR A 56 -21.85 18.09 5.23
CA THR A 56 -22.90 19.03 4.81
C THR A 56 -23.96 18.35 3.97
N CYS A 57 -23.56 17.62 2.90
CA CYS A 57 -24.51 16.95 2.03
C CYS A 57 -23.88 15.71 1.38
N ILE A 58 -24.66 14.64 1.31
CA ILE A 58 -24.46 13.46 0.47
C ILE A 58 -25.68 13.30 -0.38
N ARG A 59 -25.54 13.33 -1.70
CA ARG A 59 -26.63 13.11 -2.65
C ARG A 59 -26.30 11.95 -3.54
N VAL A 60 -27.23 10.99 -3.64
CA VAL A 60 -27.12 9.82 -4.50
C VAL A 60 -28.31 9.79 -5.44
N ILE A 61 -28.02 9.78 -6.73
CA ILE A 61 -29.01 9.79 -7.82
C ILE A 61 -28.86 8.49 -8.58
N ASP A 62 -29.95 7.77 -8.76
CA ASP A 62 -30.01 6.52 -9.51
C ASP A 62 -31.17 6.51 -10.51
N ASP A 63 -31.02 5.75 -11.60
CA ASP A 63 -32.03 5.48 -12.61
C ASP A 63 -32.70 4.10 -12.44
N GLY A 64 -32.72 3.57 -11.23
CA GLY A 64 -33.30 2.28 -10.91
C GLY A 64 -34.83 2.24 -11.01
N ARG A 65 -35.42 1.20 -10.42
CA ARG A 65 -36.91 1.04 -10.50
C ARG A 65 -37.69 2.09 -9.73
N GLY A 66 -37.09 2.91 -8.86
CA GLY A 66 -37.75 3.85 -8.01
C GLY A 66 -38.74 3.22 -7.01
N MET A 67 -39.59 4.06 -6.40
CA MET A 67 -40.56 3.63 -5.38
C MET A 67 -41.92 4.26 -5.64
N SER A 68 -43.01 3.57 -5.29
CA SER A 68 -44.34 4.13 -5.21
C SER A 68 -44.47 5.12 -4.05
N GLU A 69 -45.50 5.93 -4.01
CA GLU A 69 -45.75 6.86 -2.91
C GLU A 69 -45.79 6.15 -1.55
N THR A 70 -46.43 4.98 -1.48
CA THR A 70 -46.55 4.17 -0.27
C THR A 70 -45.20 3.56 0.13
N ASP A 71 -44.47 2.99 -0.85
CA ASP A 71 -43.17 2.37 -0.59
C ASP A 71 -42.14 3.42 -0.17
N ALA A 72 -42.15 4.61 -0.77
CA ALA A 72 -41.26 5.69 -0.41
C ALA A 72 -41.42 6.11 1.06
N ARG A 73 -42.66 6.09 1.56
CA ARG A 73 -42.93 6.33 2.99
C ARG A 73 -42.48 5.17 3.86
N MET A 74 -42.84 3.93 3.48
CA MET A 74 -42.52 2.72 4.21
C MET A 74 -41.01 2.42 4.28
N ALA A 75 -40.24 2.88 3.27
CA ALA A 75 -38.79 2.65 3.21
C ALA A 75 -38.00 3.26 4.39
N PHE A 76 -38.58 4.23 5.10
CA PHE A 76 -38.00 4.83 6.30
C PHE A 76 -38.48 4.23 7.61
N GLU A 77 -39.39 3.26 7.56
CA GLU A 77 -39.80 2.50 8.73
C GLU A 77 -38.80 1.38 9.02
N ARG A 78 -38.64 1.05 10.31
CA ARG A 78 -37.77 -0.04 10.71
C ARG A 78 -38.34 -1.38 10.31
N HIS A 79 -37.46 -2.29 9.91
CA HIS A 79 -37.78 -3.64 9.47
C HIS A 79 -38.68 -3.69 8.20
N ALA A 80 -38.82 -2.57 7.51
CA ALA A 80 -39.46 -2.53 6.20
C ALA A 80 -38.44 -2.84 5.10
N THR A 81 -38.67 -3.93 4.37
CA THR A 81 -37.78 -4.37 3.30
C THR A 81 -38.57 -5.05 2.19
N SER A 82 -38.15 -4.84 0.95
CA SER A 82 -38.67 -5.55 -0.22
C SER A 82 -37.87 -6.80 -0.58
N LYS A 83 -36.78 -7.09 0.16
CA LYS A 83 -35.73 -8.02 -0.26
C LYS A 83 -35.82 -9.40 0.39
N ILE A 84 -36.45 -9.53 1.55
CA ILE A 84 -36.71 -10.76 2.27
C ILE A 84 -38.17 -10.79 2.77
N ARG A 85 -38.78 -11.94 2.80
CA ARG A 85 -40.14 -12.15 3.29
C ARG A 85 -40.20 -13.22 4.36
N GLU A 86 -39.38 -14.24 4.25
CA GLU A 86 -39.35 -15.40 5.13
C GLU A 86 -37.97 -15.62 5.74
N ALA A 87 -37.87 -16.34 6.82
CA ALA A 87 -36.61 -16.66 7.47
C ALA A 87 -35.66 -17.49 6.55
N ALA A 88 -36.24 -18.28 5.65
CA ALA A 88 -35.47 -19.04 4.66
C ALA A 88 -34.70 -18.16 3.69
N ASP A 89 -35.20 -16.98 3.36
CA ASP A 89 -34.53 -16.03 2.46
C ASP A 89 -33.19 -15.55 3.02
N LEU A 90 -32.97 -15.63 4.35
CA LEU A 90 -31.70 -15.25 4.96
C LEU A 90 -30.57 -16.18 4.58
N PHE A 91 -30.85 -17.40 4.16
CA PHE A 91 -29.85 -18.38 3.70
C PHE A 91 -29.64 -18.34 2.17
N ALA A 92 -30.42 -17.54 1.45
CA ALA A 92 -30.36 -17.41 -0.01
C ALA A 92 -30.28 -15.94 -0.43
N LEU A 93 -29.40 -15.16 0.21
CA LEU A 93 -29.29 -13.72 -0.03
C LEU A 93 -28.56 -13.42 -1.35
N HIS A 94 -29.32 -12.88 -2.31
CA HIS A 94 -28.77 -12.38 -3.59
C HIS A 94 -28.65 -10.85 -3.65
N THR A 95 -29.22 -10.10 -2.67
CA THR A 95 -29.18 -8.65 -2.60
C THR A 95 -28.13 -8.15 -1.62
N MET A 96 -27.59 -6.96 -1.84
CA MET A 96 -26.58 -6.37 -0.95
C MET A 96 -27.17 -5.96 0.41
N GLY A 97 -28.33 -5.35 0.43
CA GLY A 97 -29.08 -5.01 1.64
C GLY A 97 -30.21 -6.01 1.90
N PHE A 98 -30.58 -6.26 3.17
CA PHE A 98 -31.72 -7.12 3.52
C PHE A 98 -32.46 -6.75 4.81
N ARG A 99 -31.83 -6.04 5.77
CA ARG A 99 -32.34 -5.81 7.13
C ARG A 99 -33.48 -4.79 7.20
N GLY A 100 -33.64 -3.88 6.22
CA GLY A 100 -34.62 -2.80 6.26
C GLY A 100 -34.39 -1.78 7.38
N GLU A 101 -33.13 -1.53 7.74
CA GLU A 101 -32.75 -0.62 8.85
C GLU A 101 -31.91 0.57 8.39
N ALA A 102 -31.31 0.53 7.20
CA ALA A 102 -30.34 1.52 6.74
C ALA A 102 -30.98 2.91 6.57
N LEU A 103 -32.07 3.02 5.81
CA LEU A 103 -32.76 4.30 5.56
C LEU A 103 -33.36 4.87 6.85
N ALA A 104 -33.98 4.03 7.71
CA ALA A 104 -34.48 4.42 9.02
C ALA A 104 -33.34 4.97 9.91
N SER A 105 -32.17 4.34 9.88
CA SER A 105 -30.98 4.75 10.62
C SER A 105 -30.42 6.08 10.10
N ILE A 106 -30.36 6.28 8.79
CA ILE A 106 -29.93 7.55 8.18
C ILE A 106 -30.88 8.68 8.57
N ALA A 107 -32.21 8.45 8.45
CA ALA A 107 -33.23 9.44 8.78
C ALA A 107 -33.24 9.81 10.27
N ALA A 108 -32.83 8.90 11.17
CA ALA A 108 -32.73 9.17 12.59
C ALA A 108 -31.61 10.15 12.98
N VAL A 109 -30.54 10.24 12.16
CA VAL A 109 -29.35 11.05 12.47
C VAL A 109 -29.04 12.16 11.45
N ALA A 110 -29.87 12.30 10.43
CA ALA A 110 -29.71 13.29 9.38
C ALA A 110 -31.05 13.92 8.96
N GLN A 111 -30.96 14.95 8.12
CA GLN A 111 -32.08 15.48 7.37
C GLN A 111 -32.06 14.85 5.97
N VAL A 112 -33.13 14.15 5.60
CA VAL A 112 -33.18 13.40 4.35
C VAL A 112 -34.27 13.96 3.45
N GLU A 113 -33.92 14.24 2.22
CA GLU A 113 -34.86 14.53 1.15
C GLU A 113 -34.78 13.40 0.12
N LEU A 114 -35.94 12.88 -0.28
CA LEU A 114 -36.08 11.82 -1.28
C LEU A 114 -37.00 12.34 -2.39
N LYS A 115 -36.59 12.22 -3.64
CA LYS A 115 -37.45 12.28 -4.81
C LYS A 115 -37.39 10.95 -5.52
N THR A 116 -38.51 10.30 -5.75
CA THR A 116 -38.52 8.98 -6.39
C THR A 116 -39.74 8.81 -7.27
N CYS A 117 -39.56 8.08 -8.36
CA CYS A 117 -40.61 7.76 -9.30
C CYS A 117 -40.44 6.34 -9.83
N SER A 118 -41.49 5.53 -9.77
CA SER A 118 -41.49 4.14 -10.27
C SER A 118 -42.06 3.98 -11.67
N SER A 119 -42.72 5.05 -12.20
CA SER A 119 -43.36 5.07 -13.52
C SER A 119 -42.61 5.97 -14.48
N ASP A 120 -42.80 5.75 -15.77
CA ASP A 120 -42.24 6.62 -16.82
C ASP A 120 -43.15 7.89 -17.08
N ASP A 121 -44.25 8.04 -16.33
CA ASP A 121 -45.18 9.18 -16.46
C ASP A 121 -44.64 10.49 -15.89
N GLY A 122 -43.47 10.43 -15.23
CA GLY A 122 -42.78 11.60 -14.68
C GLY A 122 -43.41 12.19 -13.41
N LEU A 123 -44.46 11.57 -12.86
CA LEU A 123 -45.06 11.95 -11.58
C LEU A 123 -44.52 11.06 -10.47
N GLY A 124 -43.68 11.62 -9.60
CA GLY A 124 -43.11 10.93 -8.46
C GLY A 124 -43.51 11.55 -7.14
N THR A 125 -42.84 11.13 -6.10
CA THR A 125 -43.06 11.51 -4.69
C THR A 125 -41.83 12.21 -4.14
N PHE A 126 -42.03 13.36 -3.51
CA PHE A 126 -41.06 14.04 -2.68
C PHE A 126 -41.37 13.78 -1.22
N ILE A 127 -40.36 13.35 -0.44
CA ILE A 127 -40.46 13.19 1.01
C ILE A 127 -39.32 13.92 1.67
N GLN A 128 -39.62 14.66 2.74
CA GLN A 128 -38.64 15.29 3.62
C GLN A 128 -38.78 14.74 5.05
N ILE A 129 -37.67 14.28 5.62
CA ILE A 129 -37.61 13.67 6.95
C ILE A 129 -36.47 14.29 7.75
N SER A 130 -36.72 14.62 9.01
CA SER A 130 -35.71 15.13 9.92
C SER A 130 -35.80 14.41 11.28
N GLY A 131 -34.73 13.75 11.72
CA GLY A 131 -34.69 13.04 12.99
C GLY A 131 -35.81 11.99 13.16
N SER A 132 -36.09 11.20 12.15
CA SER A 132 -37.17 10.19 12.05
C SER A 132 -38.59 10.75 11.97
N GLN A 133 -38.77 12.07 11.82
CA GLN A 133 -40.08 12.68 11.65
C GLN A 133 -40.26 13.14 10.21
N VAL A 134 -41.36 12.75 9.58
CA VAL A 134 -41.72 13.21 8.26
C VAL A 134 -42.29 14.62 8.36
N GLU A 135 -41.62 15.57 7.75
CA GLU A 135 -41.98 16.96 7.70
C GLU A 135 -42.94 17.25 6.52
N LYS A 136 -42.65 16.60 5.38
CA LYS A 136 -43.37 16.88 4.12
C LYS A 136 -43.46 15.65 3.23
N GLN A 137 -44.59 15.45 2.58
CA GLN A 137 -44.77 14.50 1.50
C GLN A 137 -45.69 15.13 0.44
N GLU A 138 -45.24 15.19 -0.81
CA GLU A 138 -45.97 15.78 -1.90
C GLU A 138 -45.63 15.13 -3.24
N ALA A 139 -46.51 15.25 -4.20
CA ALA A 139 -46.24 14.85 -5.57
C ALA A 139 -45.28 15.82 -6.23
N VAL A 140 -44.28 15.31 -6.96
CA VAL A 140 -43.27 16.09 -7.67
C VAL A 140 -42.99 15.51 -9.04
N ALA A 141 -42.68 16.36 -10.00
CA ALA A 141 -42.20 15.90 -11.29
C ALA A 141 -40.74 15.47 -11.15
N CYS A 142 -40.44 14.21 -11.42
CA CYS A 142 -39.07 13.65 -11.42
C CYS A 142 -38.95 12.50 -12.43
N GLN A 143 -37.72 12.21 -12.81
CA GLN A 143 -37.40 11.07 -13.66
C GLN A 143 -37.56 9.76 -12.86
N ARG A 144 -37.68 8.66 -13.56
CA ARG A 144 -37.67 7.31 -12.96
C ARG A 144 -36.38 7.08 -12.23
N GLY A 145 -36.45 6.44 -11.05
CA GLY A 145 -35.33 6.20 -10.16
C GLY A 145 -35.49 6.87 -8.80
N SER A 146 -34.41 7.13 -8.12
CA SER A 146 -34.42 7.81 -6.83
C SER A 146 -33.28 8.83 -6.71
N ASP A 147 -33.57 9.93 -6.02
CA ASP A 147 -32.64 11.01 -5.70
C ASP A 147 -32.69 11.25 -4.19
N PHE A 148 -31.73 10.70 -3.48
CA PHE A 148 -31.56 10.84 -2.04
C PHE A 148 -30.60 11.98 -1.75
N SER A 149 -31.02 12.97 -0.94
CA SER A 149 -30.15 14.01 -0.40
C SER A 149 -30.13 13.93 1.12
N VAL A 150 -29.00 13.50 1.67
CA VAL A 150 -28.74 13.38 3.13
C VAL A 150 -27.94 14.60 3.56
N LYS A 151 -28.56 15.47 4.37
CA LYS A 151 -28.01 16.75 4.79
C LYS A 151 -27.71 16.76 6.30
N ASN A 152 -26.69 17.52 6.69
CA ASN A 152 -26.35 17.80 8.09
C ASN A 152 -26.21 16.54 8.94
N LEU A 153 -25.41 15.56 8.47
CA LEU A 153 -25.21 14.29 9.16
C LEU A 153 -24.80 14.53 10.64
N PHE A 154 -25.45 13.80 11.57
CA PHE A 154 -25.30 13.92 13.02
C PHE A 154 -25.69 15.29 13.60
N PHE A 155 -26.63 16.03 12.97
CA PHE A 155 -27.08 17.32 13.48
C PHE A 155 -27.68 17.23 14.89
N ASN A 156 -28.36 16.14 15.20
CA ASN A 156 -29.02 15.86 16.48
C ASN A 156 -28.16 14.97 17.43
N VAL A 157 -26.91 14.61 17.04
CA VAL A 157 -25.99 13.82 17.86
C VAL A 157 -24.62 14.52 17.92
N PRO A 158 -24.48 15.65 18.66
CA PRO A 158 -23.27 16.48 18.66
C PRO A 158 -22.00 15.71 19.03
N ALA A 159 -22.09 14.71 19.91
CA ALA A 159 -20.95 13.87 20.30
C ALA A 159 -20.36 13.18 19.09
N ARG A 160 -21.18 12.51 18.25
CA ARG A 160 -20.71 11.82 17.03
C ARG A 160 -20.14 12.79 16.00
N ARG A 161 -20.75 13.97 15.85
CA ARG A 161 -20.24 15.00 14.95
C ARG A 161 -18.81 15.44 15.31
N LYS A 162 -18.48 15.50 16.61
CA LYS A 162 -17.12 15.80 17.11
C LYS A 162 -16.11 14.66 16.84
N PHE A 163 -16.57 13.43 16.72
CA PHE A 163 -15.72 12.26 16.42
C PHE A 163 -15.43 12.08 14.94
N LEU A 164 -16.05 12.84 14.04
CA LEU A 164 -15.70 12.84 12.62
C LEU A 164 -14.26 13.34 12.45
N LYS A 165 -13.52 12.63 11.59
CA LYS A 165 -12.13 12.96 11.25
C LYS A 165 -12.04 14.24 10.38
N SER A 166 -10.83 14.57 9.92
CA SER A 166 -10.62 15.65 8.93
C SER A 166 -11.43 15.39 7.65
N ASN A 167 -11.72 16.43 6.87
CA ASN A 167 -12.47 16.28 5.62
C ASN A 167 -11.74 15.35 4.66
N GLN A 168 -10.42 15.44 4.58
CA GLN A 168 -9.58 14.57 3.73
C GLN A 168 -9.71 13.10 4.14
N THR A 169 -9.63 12.81 5.43
CA THR A 169 -9.77 11.43 5.93
C THR A 169 -11.18 10.87 5.67
N GLU A 170 -12.22 11.66 5.90
CA GLU A 170 -13.59 11.20 5.61
C GLU A 170 -13.81 11.03 4.10
N LEU A 171 -13.27 11.92 3.27
CA LEU A 171 -13.33 11.80 1.81
C LEU A 171 -12.59 10.54 1.32
N SER A 172 -11.40 10.26 1.84
CA SER A 172 -10.66 9.03 1.52
C SER A 172 -11.46 7.76 1.88
N ASN A 173 -12.16 7.76 3.03
CA ASN A 173 -13.04 6.66 3.40
C ASN A 173 -14.24 6.52 2.44
N ILE A 174 -14.82 7.65 1.99
CA ILE A 174 -15.91 7.67 1.03
C ILE A 174 -15.46 7.06 -0.31
N VAL A 175 -14.33 7.54 -0.83
CA VAL A 175 -13.78 7.03 -2.09
C VAL A 175 -13.48 5.54 -1.98
N ALA A 176 -12.88 5.08 -0.87
CA ALA A 176 -12.56 3.67 -0.68
C ALA A 176 -13.82 2.76 -0.65
N GLU A 177 -14.93 3.19 -0.05
CA GLU A 177 -16.18 2.42 -0.11
C GLU A 177 -16.81 2.45 -1.51
N PHE A 178 -16.76 3.61 -2.18
CA PHE A 178 -17.25 3.75 -3.55
C PHE A 178 -16.44 2.88 -4.54
N GLU A 179 -15.10 2.85 -4.43
CA GLU A 179 -14.22 1.99 -5.22
C GLU A 179 -14.61 0.50 -5.08
N ARG A 180 -14.88 0.04 -3.85
CA ARG A 180 -15.28 -1.36 -3.59
C ARG A 180 -16.57 -1.72 -4.31
N ILE A 181 -17.58 -0.84 -4.27
CA ILE A 181 -18.86 -1.09 -4.94
C ILE A 181 -18.70 -1.03 -6.47
N ALA A 182 -17.92 -0.06 -6.98
CA ALA A 182 -17.67 0.10 -8.40
C ALA A 182 -16.89 -1.08 -9.02
N LEU A 183 -15.97 -1.71 -8.24
CA LEU A 183 -15.21 -2.88 -8.68
C LEU A 183 -16.09 -4.13 -8.82
N VAL A 184 -17.11 -4.27 -8.01
CA VAL A 184 -18.03 -5.41 -8.05
C VAL A 184 -19.05 -5.29 -9.19
N ASN A 185 -19.40 -4.07 -9.56
CA ASN A 185 -20.46 -3.78 -10.56
C ASN A 185 -19.88 -3.10 -11.80
N PRO A 186 -19.08 -3.80 -12.63
CA PRO A 186 -18.46 -3.20 -13.81
C PRO A 186 -19.47 -2.78 -14.87
N ASP A 187 -20.68 -3.38 -14.88
CA ASP A 187 -21.76 -3.13 -15.83
C ASP A 187 -22.59 -1.88 -15.51
N ILE A 188 -22.31 -1.22 -14.39
CA ILE A 188 -23.00 0.01 -13.94
C ILE A 188 -22.07 1.20 -14.16
N SER A 189 -22.61 2.31 -14.65
CA SER A 189 -21.90 3.58 -14.74
C SER A 189 -21.91 4.29 -13.39
N PHE A 190 -20.76 4.72 -12.89
CA PHE A 190 -20.60 5.41 -11.62
C PHE A 190 -19.91 6.75 -11.79
N VAL A 191 -20.45 7.79 -11.19
CA VAL A 191 -19.81 9.11 -11.09
C VAL A 191 -19.72 9.53 -9.64
N LEU A 192 -18.57 9.99 -9.19
CA LEU A 192 -18.35 10.56 -7.86
C LEU A 192 -17.80 11.97 -8.01
N SER A 193 -18.53 12.96 -7.45
CA SER A 193 -18.12 14.36 -7.41
C SER A 193 -18.01 14.87 -5.98
N HIS A 194 -16.98 15.67 -5.71
CA HIS A 194 -16.78 16.34 -4.43
C HIS A 194 -16.65 17.85 -4.61
N ASN A 195 -17.49 18.63 -3.91
CA ASN A 195 -17.52 20.09 -3.99
C ASN A 195 -17.62 20.62 -5.43
N GLY A 196 -18.36 19.92 -6.30
CA GLY A 196 -18.54 20.30 -7.71
C GLY A 196 -17.39 19.86 -8.63
N THR A 197 -16.37 19.22 -8.13
CA THR A 197 -15.29 18.64 -8.94
C THR A 197 -15.50 17.14 -9.09
N GLU A 198 -15.47 16.65 -10.34
CA GLU A 198 -15.56 15.23 -10.65
C GLU A 198 -14.26 14.53 -10.25
N MET A 199 -14.34 13.54 -9.33
CA MET A 199 -13.21 12.76 -8.86
C MET A 199 -13.07 11.45 -9.61
N LEU A 200 -14.19 10.78 -9.88
CA LEU A 200 -14.26 9.50 -10.58
C LEU A 200 -15.40 9.52 -11.57
N ASN A 201 -15.10 9.08 -12.80
CA ASN A 201 -16.09 8.83 -13.84
C ASN A 201 -15.80 7.46 -14.46
N LEU A 202 -16.62 6.50 -14.10
CA LEU A 202 -16.42 5.09 -14.40
C LEU A 202 -17.59 4.59 -15.25
N PRO A 203 -17.50 4.63 -16.59
CA PRO A 203 -18.55 4.12 -17.47
C PRO A 203 -18.71 2.60 -17.31
N ALA A 204 -19.82 2.03 -17.78
CA ALA A 204 -20.03 0.59 -17.84
C ALA A 204 -19.03 -0.05 -18.81
N ILE A 205 -18.08 -0.84 -18.31
CA ILE A 205 -16.94 -1.41 -19.04
C ILE A 205 -16.53 -2.75 -18.43
N PRO A 206 -15.82 -3.63 -19.17
CA PRO A 206 -15.32 -4.88 -18.61
C PRO A 206 -14.46 -4.69 -17.35
N LEU A 207 -14.46 -5.69 -16.46
CA LEU A 207 -13.80 -5.66 -15.15
C LEU A 207 -12.33 -5.18 -15.22
N ARG A 208 -11.54 -5.69 -16.17
CA ARG A 208 -10.14 -5.28 -16.32
C ARG A 208 -9.99 -3.78 -16.57
N GLN A 209 -10.85 -3.23 -17.44
CA GLN A 209 -10.86 -1.80 -17.74
C GLN A 209 -11.38 -0.99 -16.55
N ARG A 210 -12.36 -1.54 -15.78
CA ARG A 210 -12.86 -0.95 -14.55
C ARG A 210 -11.75 -0.80 -13.52
N ILE A 211 -10.94 -1.84 -13.30
CA ILE A 211 -9.77 -1.80 -12.39
C ILE A 211 -8.79 -0.70 -12.82
N MET A 212 -8.53 -0.59 -14.13
CA MET A 212 -7.67 0.47 -14.67
C MET A 212 -8.27 1.87 -14.53
N GLY A 213 -9.59 2.00 -14.67
CA GLY A 213 -10.30 3.26 -14.47
C GLY A 213 -10.21 3.76 -13.03
N VAL A 214 -10.18 2.85 -12.06
CA VAL A 214 -10.07 3.17 -10.63
C VAL A 214 -8.62 3.41 -10.20
N PHE A 215 -7.67 2.54 -10.58
CA PHE A 215 -6.31 2.55 -10.04
C PHE A 215 -5.22 2.95 -11.03
N GLY A 216 -5.60 3.34 -12.25
CA GLY A 216 -4.69 3.82 -13.27
C GLY A 216 -4.23 2.75 -14.27
N LYS A 217 -3.81 3.22 -15.45
CA LYS A 217 -3.48 2.38 -16.61
C LYS A 217 -2.22 1.52 -16.40
N LYS A 218 -1.30 1.93 -15.55
CA LYS A 218 -0.06 1.21 -15.25
C LYS A 218 -0.34 -0.21 -14.74
N LEU A 219 -1.39 -0.38 -13.96
CA LEU A 219 -1.79 -1.66 -13.39
C LEU A 219 -2.13 -2.72 -14.46
N ASN A 220 -2.47 -2.31 -15.69
CA ASN A 220 -2.79 -3.24 -16.78
C ASN A 220 -1.64 -4.19 -17.14
N GLN A 221 -0.41 -3.70 -17.10
CA GLN A 221 0.78 -4.50 -17.41
C GLN A 221 1.20 -5.39 -16.23
N GLU A 222 0.77 -5.02 -15.04
CA GLU A 222 1.13 -5.70 -13.80
C GLU A 222 0.20 -6.86 -13.45
N LEU A 223 -0.97 -7.02 -14.12
CA LEU A 223 -2.00 -7.98 -13.75
C LEU A 223 -2.03 -9.23 -14.67
N LEU A 224 -2.08 -10.40 -14.04
CA LEU A 224 -2.32 -11.72 -14.64
C LEU A 224 -3.77 -12.13 -14.41
N SER A 225 -4.42 -12.74 -15.40
CA SER A 225 -5.78 -13.26 -15.28
C SER A 225 -5.78 -14.56 -14.47
N LEU A 226 -6.67 -14.64 -13.51
CA LEU A 226 -6.98 -15.81 -12.71
C LEU A 226 -8.40 -16.25 -13.06
N ASP A 227 -8.59 -17.52 -13.47
CA ASP A 227 -9.90 -18.06 -13.80
C ASP A 227 -9.90 -19.57 -13.55
N ILE A 228 -10.68 -20.00 -12.56
CA ILE A 228 -10.85 -21.40 -12.17
C ILE A 228 -12.31 -21.68 -11.85
N ASP A 229 -12.86 -22.70 -12.47
CA ASP A 229 -14.20 -23.20 -12.22
C ASP A 229 -14.12 -24.60 -11.58
N THR A 230 -14.64 -24.73 -10.37
CA THR A 230 -14.75 -26.00 -9.65
C THR A 230 -16.19 -26.23 -9.19
N THR A 231 -16.51 -27.43 -8.75
CA THR A 231 -17.85 -27.77 -8.24
C THR A 231 -18.20 -27.07 -6.93
N MET A 232 -17.21 -26.56 -6.18
CA MET A 232 -17.41 -25.92 -4.86
C MET A 232 -17.38 -24.40 -4.94
N VAL A 233 -16.53 -23.87 -5.81
CA VAL A 233 -16.31 -22.42 -5.92
C VAL A 233 -15.80 -22.09 -7.30
N LYS A 234 -16.29 -20.99 -7.88
CA LYS A 234 -15.68 -20.36 -9.04
C LYS A 234 -14.84 -19.19 -8.57
N ILE A 235 -13.60 -19.12 -9.01
CA ILE A 235 -12.66 -18.07 -8.67
C ILE A 235 -12.19 -17.40 -9.94
N HIS A 236 -12.51 -16.11 -10.09
CA HIS A 236 -12.04 -15.34 -11.24
C HIS A 236 -11.45 -13.99 -10.78
N GLY A 237 -10.72 -13.33 -11.67
CA GLY A 237 -10.15 -12.02 -11.38
C GLY A 237 -8.72 -11.85 -11.84
N TYR A 238 -7.94 -11.13 -11.06
CA TYR A 238 -6.58 -10.73 -11.44
C TYR A 238 -5.64 -10.76 -10.23
N ILE A 239 -4.39 -11.21 -10.47
CA ILE A 239 -3.30 -11.21 -9.49
C ILE A 239 -2.11 -10.45 -10.06
N GLY A 240 -1.31 -9.81 -9.22
CA GLY A 240 -0.13 -9.04 -9.63
C GLY A 240 1.03 -9.94 -10.06
N ARG A 241 1.82 -9.47 -11.01
CA ARG A 241 3.11 -10.10 -11.35
C ARG A 241 4.08 -9.99 -10.18
N PRO A 242 4.97 -10.96 -9.96
CA PRO A 242 5.98 -10.88 -8.90
C PRO A 242 6.82 -9.60 -8.95
N GLU A 243 7.17 -9.11 -10.17
CA GLU A 243 7.98 -7.92 -10.38
C GLU A 243 7.26 -6.63 -9.93
N SER A 244 5.92 -6.68 -9.82
CA SER A 244 5.10 -5.55 -9.35
C SER A 244 4.96 -5.50 -7.83
N ALA A 245 5.67 -6.37 -7.09
CA ALA A 245 5.61 -6.39 -5.63
C ALA A 245 6.08 -5.06 -5.02
N ARG A 246 5.41 -4.65 -3.94
CA ARG A 246 5.66 -3.38 -3.25
C ARG A 246 5.69 -3.61 -1.74
N LYS A 247 6.53 -2.83 -1.03
CA LYS A 247 6.55 -2.86 0.44
C LYS A 247 5.25 -2.36 1.05
N LYS A 248 4.58 -1.43 0.38
CA LYS A 248 3.33 -0.80 0.81
C LYS A 248 2.48 -0.43 -0.40
N GLY A 249 1.18 -0.22 -0.17
CA GLY A 249 0.26 0.26 -1.20
C GLY A 249 -0.21 -0.80 -2.19
N ALA A 250 -0.01 -2.09 -1.91
CA ALA A 250 -0.58 -3.17 -2.70
C ALA A 250 -2.12 -3.15 -2.59
N ARG A 251 -2.80 -3.22 -3.72
CA ARG A 251 -4.27 -3.19 -3.82
C ARG A 251 -4.80 -4.62 -3.66
N GLN A 252 -5.42 -4.92 -2.52
CA GLN A 252 -5.79 -6.28 -2.14
C GLN A 252 -7.29 -6.37 -1.88
N PHE A 253 -8.01 -6.96 -2.82
CA PHE A 253 -9.47 -7.05 -2.78
C PHE A 253 -9.93 -8.48 -2.95
N PHE A 254 -10.80 -8.93 -2.04
CA PHE A 254 -11.59 -10.13 -2.18
C PHE A 254 -13.07 -9.76 -2.26
N PHE A 255 -13.77 -10.44 -3.15
CA PHE A 255 -15.20 -10.30 -3.30
C PHE A 255 -15.85 -11.69 -3.32
N VAL A 256 -17.00 -11.85 -2.68
CA VAL A 256 -17.79 -13.07 -2.74
C VAL A 256 -19.25 -12.73 -3.03
N ASN A 257 -19.82 -13.34 -4.04
CA ASN A 257 -21.21 -13.12 -4.48
C ASN A 257 -21.56 -11.61 -4.55
N GLY A 258 -20.67 -10.82 -5.14
CA GLY A 258 -20.86 -9.37 -5.27
C GLY A 258 -20.58 -8.54 -4.00
N ARG A 259 -19.99 -9.09 -2.93
CA ARG A 259 -19.70 -8.39 -1.67
C ARG A 259 -18.21 -8.32 -1.40
N TYR A 260 -17.73 -7.16 -0.99
CA TYR A 260 -16.36 -7.03 -0.49
C TYR A 260 -16.20 -7.79 0.83
N MET A 261 -15.10 -8.56 0.94
CA MET A 261 -14.75 -9.24 2.17
C MET A 261 -13.29 -9.01 2.57
N ARG A 262 -13.05 -9.10 3.88
CA ARG A 262 -11.71 -9.22 4.46
C ARG A 262 -11.55 -10.63 5.01
N HIS A 263 -10.57 -11.36 4.48
CA HIS A 263 -10.36 -12.75 4.86
C HIS A 263 -8.86 -13.02 5.07
N PRO A 264 -8.34 -12.88 6.31
CA PRO A 264 -6.91 -13.05 6.59
C PRO A 264 -6.37 -14.42 6.20
N TYR A 265 -7.18 -15.47 6.32
CA TYR A 265 -6.79 -16.82 5.95
C TYR A 265 -6.60 -16.97 4.43
N PHE A 266 -7.50 -16.41 3.61
CA PHE A 266 -7.33 -16.40 2.15
C PHE A 266 -6.21 -15.46 1.69
N HIS A 267 -5.99 -14.36 2.39
CA HIS A 267 -4.83 -13.52 2.15
C HIS A 267 -3.52 -14.32 2.31
N LYS A 268 -3.45 -15.19 3.34
CA LYS A 268 -2.31 -16.08 3.54
C LYS A 268 -2.19 -17.12 2.41
N ALA A 269 -3.29 -17.60 1.83
CA ALA A 269 -3.25 -18.50 0.67
C ALA A 269 -2.59 -17.84 -0.53
N VAL A 270 -2.99 -16.59 -0.84
CA VAL A 270 -2.37 -15.82 -1.92
C VAL A 270 -0.91 -15.53 -1.60
N SER A 271 -0.59 -15.01 -0.42
CA SER A 271 0.79 -14.65 -0.04
C SER A 271 1.73 -15.86 -0.10
N SER A 272 1.29 -17.04 0.37
CA SER A 272 2.12 -18.26 0.34
C SER A 272 2.41 -18.77 -1.07
N ALA A 273 1.59 -18.41 -2.06
CA ALA A 273 1.85 -18.74 -3.45
C ALA A 273 2.99 -17.89 -4.06
N TYR A 274 3.27 -16.72 -3.47
CA TYR A 274 4.37 -15.85 -3.86
C TYR A 274 5.65 -16.06 -3.02
N ASP A 275 5.64 -16.99 -2.05
CA ASP A 275 6.84 -17.32 -1.28
C ASP A 275 7.99 -17.67 -2.24
N ASN A 276 9.17 -17.08 -2.01
CA ASN A 276 10.37 -17.17 -2.85
C ASN A 276 10.30 -16.50 -4.25
N LEU A 277 9.17 -15.89 -4.64
CA LEU A 277 9.04 -15.15 -5.89
C LEU A 277 9.19 -13.63 -5.68
N ILE A 278 8.93 -13.16 -4.45
CA ILE A 278 9.01 -11.74 -4.08
C ILE A 278 9.91 -11.55 -2.86
N PRO A 279 10.54 -10.37 -2.69
CA PRO A 279 11.33 -10.05 -1.51
C PRO A 279 10.51 -10.13 -0.22
N VAL A 280 11.15 -10.54 0.88
CA VAL A 280 10.49 -10.64 2.19
C VAL A 280 9.93 -9.29 2.64
N GLY A 281 8.65 -9.27 2.99
CA GLY A 281 7.94 -8.06 3.44
C GLY A 281 7.34 -7.22 2.30
N GLU A 282 7.45 -7.65 1.07
CA GLU A 282 6.73 -7.05 -0.06
C GLU A 282 5.40 -7.78 -0.31
N GLN A 283 4.46 -7.09 -0.95
CA GLN A 283 3.11 -7.57 -1.21
C GLN A 283 2.72 -7.27 -2.66
N VAL A 284 1.88 -8.12 -3.23
CA VAL A 284 1.33 -7.95 -4.58
C VAL A 284 -0.13 -7.49 -4.52
N SER A 285 -0.56 -6.81 -5.57
CA SER A 285 -1.96 -6.44 -5.75
C SER A 285 -2.76 -7.62 -6.28
N TYR A 286 -4.00 -7.77 -5.82
CA TYR A 286 -4.93 -8.75 -6.37
C TYR A 286 -6.38 -8.30 -6.26
N PHE A 287 -7.21 -8.77 -7.20
CA PHE A 287 -8.64 -8.54 -7.31
C PHE A 287 -9.30 -9.89 -7.59
N ILE A 288 -9.72 -10.58 -6.53
CA ILE A 288 -10.19 -11.97 -6.60
C ILE A 288 -11.66 -12.03 -6.24
N TYR A 289 -12.44 -12.64 -7.11
CA TYR A 289 -13.88 -12.79 -7.01
C TYR A 289 -14.23 -14.26 -6.82
N PHE A 290 -15.05 -14.54 -5.81
CA PHE A 290 -15.57 -15.87 -5.51
C PHE A 290 -17.05 -15.90 -5.82
N GLU A 291 -17.47 -16.90 -6.59
CA GLU A 291 -18.86 -17.27 -6.76
C GLU A 291 -19.09 -18.61 -6.03
N VAL A 292 -19.93 -18.58 -5.03
CA VAL A 292 -20.22 -19.72 -4.14
C VAL A 292 -21.72 -19.81 -3.94
N GLU A 293 -22.25 -21.00 -3.77
CA GLU A 293 -23.66 -21.16 -3.40
C GLU A 293 -23.96 -20.38 -2.10
N PRO A 294 -25.04 -19.57 -2.06
CA PRO A 294 -25.35 -18.76 -0.88
C PRO A 294 -25.51 -19.57 0.40
N SER A 295 -25.92 -20.85 0.31
CA SER A 295 -26.04 -21.79 1.44
C SER A 295 -24.71 -22.13 2.10
N ASP A 296 -23.59 -22.03 1.39
CA ASP A 296 -22.27 -22.45 1.83
C ASP A 296 -21.50 -21.31 2.53
N ILE A 297 -22.13 -20.14 2.64
CA ILE A 297 -21.53 -18.96 3.27
C ILE A 297 -22.48 -18.31 4.28
N ASP A 298 -21.91 -17.86 5.42
CA ASP A 298 -22.62 -17.00 6.36
C ASP A 298 -22.10 -15.55 6.27
N VAL A 299 -22.97 -14.65 5.83
CA VAL A 299 -22.69 -13.22 5.66
C VAL A 299 -23.13 -12.41 6.89
N ASN A 300 -23.98 -12.98 7.75
CA ASN A 300 -24.62 -12.25 8.85
C ASN A 300 -23.81 -12.30 10.16
N ILE A 301 -22.49 -12.30 10.10
CA ILE A 301 -21.62 -12.40 11.28
C ILE A 301 -21.40 -11.03 11.91
N HIS A 302 -21.18 -9.99 11.10
CA HIS A 302 -20.86 -8.63 11.57
C HIS A 302 -21.80 -7.59 10.93
N PRO A 303 -22.16 -6.49 11.64
CA PRO A 303 -23.01 -5.43 11.09
C PRO A 303 -22.48 -4.84 9.77
N THR A 304 -21.17 -4.73 9.60
CA THR A 304 -20.54 -4.23 8.38
C THR A 304 -20.54 -5.22 7.20
N LYS A 305 -20.91 -6.48 7.44
CA LYS A 305 -20.96 -7.57 6.43
C LYS A 305 -19.63 -7.79 5.67
N THR A 306 -18.50 -7.40 6.27
CA THR A 306 -17.17 -7.54 5.64
C THR A 306 -16.45 -8.83 6.05
N GLU A 307 -16.91 -9.49 7.10
CA GLU A 307 -16.43 -10.79 7.56
C GLU A 307 -17.44 -11.85 7.14
N ILE A 308 -17.01 -12.80 6.36
CA ILE A 308 -17.85 -13.86 5.78
C ILE A 308 -17.21 -15.19 6.14
N LYS A 309 -18.02 -16.12 6.63
CA LYS A 309 -17.58 -17.47 6.98
C LYS A 309 -18.01 -18.45 5.88
N PHE A 310 -17.08 -19.27 5.46
CA PHE A 310 -17.33 -20.32 4.49
C PHE A 310 -17.53 -21.65 5.23
N GLU A 311 -18.44 -22.49 4.78
CA GLU A 311 -18.64 -23.82 5.36
C GLU A 311 -17.38 -24.68 5.17
N ASN A 312 -16.79 -24.66 3.97
CA ASN A 312 -15.62 -25.45 3.59
C ASN A 312 -14.38 -24.58 3.37
N GLU A 313 -14.05 -23.71 4.34
CA GLU A 313 -12.99 -22.71 4.27
C GLU A 313 -11.60 -23.29 3.87
N GLN A 314 -11.27 -24.48 4.38
CA GLN A 314 -9.99 -25.14 4.09
C GLN A 314 -9.90 -25.62 2.64
N ALA A 315 -10.99 -26.14 2.08
CA ALA A 315 -11.01 -26.56 0.67
C ALA A 315 -10.90 -25.36 -0.27
N VAL A 316 -11.64 -24.29 0.00
CA VAL A 316 -11.53 -23.02 -0.77
C VAL A 316 -10.12 -22.45 -0.70
N TRP A 317 -9.47 -22.51 0.48
CA TRP A 317 -8.07 -22.09 0.64
C TRP A 317 -7.12 -22.88 -0.26
N GLN A 318 -7.27 -24.21 -0.32
CA GLN A 318 -6.44 -25.08 -1.15
C GLN A 318 -6.64 -24.79 -2.65
N ILE A 319 -7.90 -24.63 -3.07
CA ILE A 319 -8.26 -24.28 -4.45
C ILE A 319 -7.65 -22.93 -4.82
N LEU A 320 -7.80 -21.91 -3.97
CA LEU A 320 -7.24 -20.58 -4.19
C LEU A 320 -5.71 -20.62 -4.30
N SER A 321 -5.04 -21.31 -3.37
CA SER A 321 -3.58 -21.43 -3.38
C SER A 321 -3.08 -22.16 -4.65
N ALA A 322 -3.76 -23.22 -5.07
CA ALA A 322 -3.44 -23.95 -6.31
C ALA A 322 -3.66 -23.06 -7.55
N ALA A 323 -4.78 -22.35 -7.59
CA ALA A 323 -5.14 -21.40 -8.65
C ALA A 323 -4.08 -20.32 -8.88
N VAL A 324 -3.66 -19.69 -7.79
CA VAL A 324 -2.63 -18.63 -7.83
C VAL A 324 -1.29 -19.22 -8.29
N LYS A 325 -0.88 -20.37 -7.74
CA LYS A 325 0.37 -21.05 -8.13
C LYS A 325 0.36 -21.47 -9.61
N GLU A 326 -0.76 -22.00 -10.10
CA GLU A 326 -0.90 -22.38 -11.51
C GLU A 326 -0.77 -21.16 -12.43
N THR A 327 -1.44 -20.05 -12.09
CA THR A 327 -1.36 -18.81 -12.86
C THR A 327 0.07 -18.27 -12.90
N LEU A 328 0.78 -18.28 -11.78
CA LEU A 328 2.19 -17.87 -11.70
C LEU A 328 3.11 -18.84 -12.46
N GLY A 329 2.83 -20.14 -12.40
CA GLY A 329 3.58 -21.15 -13.13
C GLY A 329 3.44 -21.00 -14.65
N ARG A 330 2.24 -20.73 -15.16
CA ARG A 330 1.99 -20.45 -16.59
C ARG A 330 2.77 -19.21 -17.04
N PHE A 331 2.81 -18.17 -16.22
CA PHE A 331 3.56 -16.95 -16.52
C PHE A 331 5.08 -17.18 -16.54
N ASN A 332 5.63 -17.92 -15.58
CA ASN A 332 7.07 -18.23 -15.50
C ASN A 332 7.51 -19.27 -16.54
N ALA A 333 6.60 -20.10 -17.06
CA ALA A 333 6.89 -21.12 -18.06
C ALA A 333 7.04 -20.55 -19.49
N VAL A 334 6.63 -19.30 -19.69
CA VAL A 334 6.90 -18.57 -20.94
C VAL A 334 8.01 -17.54 -20.64
N PRO A 335 9.29 -17.91 -20.78
CA PRO A 335 10.34 -16.90 -20.73
C PRO A 335 10.11 -15.98 -21.94
N SER A 336 9.64 -14.77 -21.70
CA SER A 336 9.79 -13.69 -22.66
C SER A 336 11.28 -13.36 -22.69
N ILE A 337 12.04 -14.09 -23.49
CA ILE A 337 13.36 -13.64 -23.92
C ILE A 337 13.05 -12.52 -24.92
N ASP A 338 12.77 -11.33 -24.42
CA ASP A 338 12.87 -10.13 -25.22
C ASP A 338 14.36 -9.94 -25.51
N PHE A 339 14.75 -10.47 -26.63
CA PHE A 339 15.95 -9.97 -27.27
C PHE A 339 15.59 -8.56 -27.77
N ASP A 340 15.95 -7.56 -27.01
CA ASP A 340 16.02 -6.18 -27.49
C ASP A 340 17.02 -6.17 -28.64
N THR A 341 16.50 -6.36 -29.85
CA THR A 341 17.29 -6.26 -31.09
C THR A 341 17.41 -4.81 -31.57
N GLU A 342 16.86 -3.85 -30.82
CA GLU A 342 17.09 -2.41 -31.07
C GLU A 342 18.50 -2.02 -30.64
N GLY A 343 19.45 -2.15 -31.56
CA GLY A 343 20.83 -1.73 -31.37
C GLY A 343 21.89 -2.78 -31.63
N MET A 344 21.53 -4.01 -32.00
CA MET A 344 22.53 -4.95 -32.50
C MET A 344 22.93 -4.58 -33.92
N PRO A 345 24.24 -4.46 -34.20
CA PRO A 345 24.70 -4.29 -35.57
C PRO A 345 24.27 -5.52 -36.38
N ASP A 346 23.69 -5.28 -37.56
CA ASP A 346 23.31 -6.31 -38.53
C ASP A 346 24.51 -7.26 -38.75
N ILE A 347 24.38 -8.51 -38.31
CA ILE A 347 25.38 -9.54 -38.61
C ILE A 347 25.10 -9.94 -40.07
N PRO A 348 25.99 -9.54 -41.01
CA PRO A 348 25.76 -9.90 -42.41
C PRO A 348 25.70 -11.41 -42.53
N ALA A 349 24.60 -11.92 -43.12
CA ALA A 349 24.48 -13.32 -43.47
C ALA A 349 25.66 -13.68 -44.36
N PHE A 350 26.48 -14.63 -43.91
CA PHE A 350 27.54 -15.20 -44.76
C PHE A 350 26.88 -15.89 -45.97
N GLU A 351 26.85 -15.22 -47.11
CA GLU A 351 26.55 -15.88 -48.36
C GLU A 351 27.59 -16.98 -48.59
N ASN A 352 27.11 -18.19 -48.79
CA ASN A 352 27.95 -19.35 -49.17
C ASN A 352 28.76 -19.03 -50.42
N SER A 353 29.95 -18.49 -50.27
CA SER A 353 30.92 -18.33 -51.33
C SER A 353 31.69 -19.65 -51.44
N PRO A 354 31.81 -20.24 -52.66
CA PRO A 354 32.45 -21.55 -52.83
C PRO A 354 33.98 -21.46 -52.78
N TYR A 355 34.52 -20.67 -51.93
CA TYR A 355 35.97 -20.63 -51.71
C TYR A 355 36.31 -21.52 -50.50
N THR A 356 36.98 -22.62 -50.78
CA THR A 356 37.64 -23.49 -49.80
C THR A 356 38.65 -22.67 -49.02
N VAL A 357 38.29 -22.25 -47.81
CA VAL A 357 39.20 -21.60 -46.87
C VAL A 357 40.11 -22.71 -46.33
N ALA A 358 41.40 -22.65 -46.69
CA ALA A 358 42.41 -23.50 -46.07
C ALA A 358 42.53 -23.11 -44.57
N PRO A 359 42.61 -24.10 -43.68
CA PRO A 359 42.74 -23.82 -42.25
C PRO A 359 44.05 -23.00 -42.00
N PRO A 360 44.00 -22.05 -41.07
CA PRO A 360 45.19 -21.24 -40.74
C PRO A 360 46.29 -22.18 -40.23
N GLN A 361 47.46 -22.12 -40.90
CA GLN A 361 48.65 -22.81 -40.43
C GLN A 361 49.20 -22.04 -39.21
N THR A 362 49.12 -22.67 -38.08
CA THR A 362 49.77 -22.16 -36.87
C THR A 362 51.29 -22.40 -37.00
N SER A 363 52.05 -21.35 -37.28
CA SER A 363 53.51 -21.38 -37.14
C SER A 363 53.82 -21.31 -35.64
N PHE A 364 54.34 -22.42 -35.14
CA PHE A 364 54.83 -22.48 -33.75
C PHE A 364 56.28 -21.99 -33.76
N ASP A 365 56.56 -20.91 -33.01
CA ASP A 365 57.90 -20.47 -32.74
C ASP A 365 58.45 -21.16 -31.49
N PRO A 366 59.38 -22.10 -31.62
CA PRO A 366 59.90 -22.88 -30.47
C PRO A 366 60.77 -22.06 -29.53
N SER A 367 61.07 -20.74 -29.83
CA SER A 367 61.84 -19.86 -28.98
C SER A 367 61.01 -18.91 -28.15
N TYR A 368 59.69 -18.93 -28.27
CA TYR A 368 58.78 -18.08 -27.49
C TYR A 368 58.66 -18.58 -26.05
N ASN A 369 59.25 -17.80 -25.12
CA ASN A 369 59.15 -18.05 -23.67
C ASN A 369 58.34 -16.89 -23.02
N PRO A 370 57.10 -17.14 -22.57
CA PRO A 370 56.25 -16.09 -21.98
C PRO A 370 56.72 -15.57 -20.61
N PHE A 371 57.78 -16.13 -20.04
CA PHE A 371 58.31 -15.73 -18.74
C PHE A 371 59.61 -14.87 -18.83
N ASN A 372 60.04 -14.49 -20.03
CA ASN A 372 61.22 -13.64 -20.22
C ASN A 372 60.83 -12.18 -20.33
N THR A 373 60.73 -11.48 -19.21
CA THR A 373 60.54 -10.03 -19.12
C THR A 373 61.89 -9.33 -19.36
N ALA A 374 62.25 -9.09 -20.62
CA ALA A 374 63.32 -8.14 -20.96
C ALA A 374 62.71 -7.07 -21.87
N ALA A 375 62.89 -5.83 -21.47
CA ALA A 375 62.37 -4.61 -22.07
C ALA A 375 62.66 -4.48 -23.56
N VAL A 376 61.64 -4.11 -24.33
CA VAL A 376 61.79 -3.67 -25.74
C VAL A 376 61.37 -2.21 -25.82
N PRO A 377 62.19 -1.33 -26.49
CA PRO A 377 61.88 0.08 -26.59
C PRO A 377 60.85 0.39 -27.66
N PRO A 378 60.19 1.56 -27.60
CA PRO A 378 59.10 1.90 -28.51
C PRO A 378 59.66 2.50 -29.81
N SER A 379 59.24 2.00 -30.96
CA SER A 379 59.35 2.80 -32.19
C SER A 379 58.34 2.36 -33.24
N ALA A 380 57.75 3.42 -33.76
CA ALA A 380 57.24 3.66 -35.09
C ALA A 380 55.76 3.34 -35.36
N TYR A 381 54.95 4.29 -35.06
CA TYR A 381 53.77 4.61 -35.86
C TYR A 381 54.19 5.20 -37.18
N SER A 382 53.77 4.70 -38.29
CA SER A 382 53.71 5.40 -39.55
C SER A 382 52.31 5.48 -40.09
N SER A 383 51.90 6.70 -40.17
CA SER A 383 50.72 7.26 -40.79
C SER A 383 50.63 6.93 -42.29
N ALA A 384 49.43 6.68 -42.74
CA ALA A 384 49.06 6.99 -44.11
C ALA A 384 47.65 7.52 -44.18
N SER A 385 47.60 8.70 -44.58
CA SER A 385 46.56 9.68 -44.78
C SER A 385 45.72 9.45 -46.03
N THR A 386 44.47 9.98 -45.95
CA THR A 386 43.74 10.72 -47.00
C THR A 386 43.15 9.99 -48.17
N THR A 387 41.87 10.13 -48.39
CA THR A 387 41.30 11.22 -49.21
C THR A 387 39.76 11.24 -49.18
N ASN A 388 39.25 12.44 -49.07
CA ASN A 388 37.87 12.88 -49.30
C ASN A 388 37.34 12.54 -50.68
N LYS A 389 36.04 12.33 -50.79
CA LYS A 389 35.21 13.03 -51.77
C LYS A 389 33.74 13.08 -51.35
N GLU A 390 33.26 14.29 -51.25
CA GLU A 390 31.87 14.74 -51.32
C GLU A 390 31.26 14.37 -52.68
N THR A 391 29.95 14.14 -52.66
CA THR A 391 28.90 14.85 -53.45
C THR A 391 27.64 14.01 -53.49
N GLU A 392 26.65 14.66 -53.16
CA GLU A 392 25.43 15.21 -53.72
C GLU A 392 24.12 14.46 -53.42
N ARG A 393 23.22 15.31 -53.01
CA ARG A 393 21.76 15.23 -52.93
C ARG A 393 21.10 14.57 -54.13
N GLU A 394 20.02 13.89 -53.91
CA GLU A 394 18.72 14.29 -54.51
C GLU A 394 17.55 13.48 -53.95
N SER A 395 16.46 14.17 -53.82
CA SER A 395 15.10 13.87 -53.38
C SER A 395 14.27 13.16 -54.43
N PHE A 396 13.09 12.82 -54.01
CA PHE A 396 11.82 12.35 -54.66
C PHE A 396 11.47 10.90 -54.24
N GLY A 397 10.29 10.54 -53.77
CA GLY A 397 8.98 11.07 -53.90
C GLY A 397 8.05 9.87 -53.89
N GLN A 398 6.96 9.97 -53.18
CA GLN A 398 5.71 9.23 -53.18
C GLN A 398 5.56 8.09 -54.20
N ASP A 399 5.05 6.91 -53.77
CA ASP A 399 3.73 6.43 -54.26
C ASP A 399 3.14 5.29 -53.42
N VAL A 400 1.85 5.44 -53.19
CA VAL A 400 0.85 4.53 -52.65
C VAL A 400 0.57 3.47 -53.67
N ARG A 401 0.31 2.22 -53.23
CA ARG A 401 -0.82 1.38 -53.75
C ARG A 401 -0.98 0.05 -53.05
N GLU A 402 -2.17 -0.14 -52.56
CA GLU A 402 -2.87 -1.38 -52.24
C GLU A 402 -2.57 -2.54 -53.19
N TRP A 403 -2.62 -3.78 -52.67
CA TRP A 403 -3.41 -4.86 -53.28
C TRP A 403 -3.78 -5.95 -52.29
N SER A 404 -5.03 -6.25 -52.38
CA SER A 404 -5.80 -7.25 -51.65
C SER A 404 -5.69 -8.67 -52.24
N ALA A 405 -5.93 -9.63 -51.36
CA ALA A 405 -6.66 -10.89 -51.52
C ALA A 405 -6.19 -11.93 -52.60
N SER A 406 -6.01 -13.18 -52.18
CA SER A 406 -6.94 -14.28 -52.44
C SER A 406 -6.37 -15.67 -52.10
N THR A 407 -7.25 -16.48 -51.50
CA THR A 407 -7.51 -17.94 -51.68
C THR A 407 -6.35 -18.92 -51.51
N GLY A 408 -6.32 -19.78 -50.49
CA GLY A 408 -7.19 -20.97 -50.38
C GLY A 408 -6.54 -22.18 -51.01
N THR A 409 -6.18 -23.19 -50.24
CA THR A 409 -6.49 -24.61 -50.58
C THR A 409 -6.00 -25.57 -49.46
N SER A 410 -6.91 -26.40 -49.05
CA SER A 410 -6.77 -27.58 -48.20
C SER A 410 -6.00 -28.72 -48.91
N VAL A 411 -5.18 -29.47 -48.18
CA VAL A 411 -4.91 -30.90 -48.50
C VAL A 411 -4.84 -31.72 -47.21
N ARG A 412 -5.65 -32.74 -47.22
CA ARG A 412 -5.78 -33.86 -46.28
C ARG A 412 -4.66 -34.92 -46.49
N SER A 413 -4.55 -35.73 -45.45
CA SER A 413 -4.15 -37.14 -45.36
C SER A 413 -2.69 -37.37 -44.89
N SER A 414 -2.36 -38.35 -44.10
CA SER A 414 -2.97 -39.64 -43.80
C SER A 414 -2.33 -40.26 -42.54
N MET A 415 -3.08 -41.14 -41.91
CA MET A 415 -2.69 -42.07 -40.84
C MET A 415 -1.37 -42.80 -41.10
N ASN A 416 -0.62 -43.09 -40.06
CA ASN A 416 -0.08 -44.43 -39.90
C ASN A 416 0.02 -44.85 -38.41
N LYS A 417 -0.46 -46.09 -38.19
CA LYS A 417 -0.46 -46.86 -36.95
C LYS A 417 0.88 -47.59 -36.77
N GLY A 418 1.22 -47.83 -35.54
CA GLY A 418 2.16 -48.88 -35.11
C GLY A 418 2.79 -48.44 -33.77
N GLY A 419 2.72 -49.11 -32.68
CA GLY A 419 2.58 -50.46 -32.28
C GLY A 419 3.23 -50.51 -30.88
N MET A 420 2.51 -50.94 -29.86
CA MET A 420 3.03 -51.26 -28.54
C MET A 420 4.06 -52.36 -28.56
N PRO A 421 4.93 -52.46 -27.56
CA PRO A 421 4.96 -53.71 -26.82
C PRO A 421 4.80 -53.53 -25.29
N ASP A 422 4.00 -54.41 -24.80
CA ASP A 422 3.74 -54.84 -23.46
C ASP A 422 4.95 -55.57 -22.87
N PHE A 423 5.35 -55.32 -21.64
CA PHE A 423 6.09 -56.25 -20.77
C PHE A 423 5.75 -55.94 -19.30
N GLY A 424 5.13 -56.67 -18.67
CA GLY A 424 4.94 -57.71 -17.75
C GLY A 424 5.63 -57.53 -16.39
N ARG A 425 4.74 -57.46 -15.39
CA ARG A 425 4.75 -58.06 -14.01
C ARG A 425 6.10 -58.31 -13.33
N SER A 426 6.12 -57.78 -12.09
CA SER A 426 6.40 -58.49 -10.83
C SER A 426 7.42 -57.78 -9.93
N GLY A 427 7.08 -57.60 -8.67
CA GLY A 427 8.03 -57.31 -7.62
C GLY A 427 7.50 -56.41 -6.51
N ASN A 428 6.73 -56.96 -5.54
CA ASN A 428 6.49 -56.38 -4.26
C ASN A 428 7.82 -56.08 -3.54
N TYR A 429 8.03 -54.80 -3.17
CA TYR A 429 8.89 -54.47 -2.04
C TYR A 429 8.24 -53.31 -1.25
N THR A 430 7.74 -53.66 -0.09
CA THR A 430 7.42 -52.74 0.98
C THR A 430 8.69 -52.47 1.80
N PRO A 431 9.12 -51.22 1.97
CA PRO A 431 9.96 -50.86 3.11
C PRO A 431 9.09 -50.29 4.22
N SER A 432 9.02 -51.03 5.29
CA SER A 432 8.62 -50.59 6.62
C SER A 432 9.56 -49.49 7.11
N PHE A 433 9.05 -48.27 7.27
CA PHE A 433 9.72 -47.23 8.05
C PHE A 433 9.06 -47.14 9.42
N GLY A 434 9.82 -47.49 10.42
CA GLY A 434 9.47 -47.37 11.82
C GLY A 434 9.19 -45.92 12.21
N SER A 435 8.06 -45.74 12.84
CA SER A 435 7.66 -44.46 13.45
C SER A 435 8.48 -44.22 14.73
N HIS A 436 9.38 -43.28 14.69
CA HIS A 436 9.81 -42.60 15.91
C HIS A 436 8.93 -41.37 16.12
N LYS A 437 7.94 -41.54 17.00
CA LYS A 437 7.17 -40.41 17.57
C LYS A 437 8.08 -39.73 18.59
N ASN A 438 8.71 -38.62 18.22
CA ASN A 438 9.14 -37.62 19.17
C ASN A 438 7.94 -36.66 19.39
N ARG A 439 7.16 -37.03 20.39
CA ARG A 439 6.13 -36.19 20.97
C ARG A 439 6.86 -35.22 21.91
N VAL A 440 7.04 -33.99 21.47
CA VAL A 440 7.45 -32.89 22.34
C VAL A 440 6.22 -32.55 23.19
N GLU A 441 6.28 -32.89 24.47
CA GLU A 441 5.30 -32.50 25.45
C GLU A 441 5.46 -31.02 25.77
N TRP A 442 4.44 -30.24 25.43
CA TRP A 442 4.37 -28.79 25.66
C TRP A 442 3.72 -28.43 27.01
N GLU A 443 3.26 -29.43 27.78
CA GLU A 443 2.54 -29.21 29.05
C GLU A 443 3.36 -28.55 30.19
N PRO A 444 4.67 -28.69 30.31
CA PRO A 444 5.39 -28.04 31.40
C PRO A 444 5.59 -26.53 31.25
N LEU A 445 5.24 -25.93 30.11
CA LEU A 445 5.43 -24.49 29.85
C LEU A 445 4.25 -23.61 30.31
N PHE A 446 3.15 -24.24 30.75
CA PHE A 446 1.93 -23.53 31.17
C PHE A 446 1.56 -23.71 32.66
N GLU A 447 2.35 -24.44 33.42
CA GLU A 447 2.20 -24.49 34.89
C GLU A 447 2.70 -23.17 35.50
N GLY A 448 1.77 -22.28 35.81
CA GLY A 448 2.02 -21.00 36.49
C GLY A 448 1.12 -19.85 36.06
N LEU A 449 0.19 -20.07 35.15
CA LEU A 449 -0.81 -19.05 34.73
C LEU A 449 -2.21 -19.41 35.20
N GLU A 450 -2.40 -19.60 36.48
CA GLU A 450 -3.74 -19.59 37.07
C GLU A 450 -4.20 -18.14 37.28
N ARG A 451 -5.30 -17.80 36.60
CA ARG A 451 -6.02 -16.54 36.76
C ARG A 451 -6.64 -16.51 38.17
N THR A 452 -6.05 -15.75 39.06
CA THR A 452 -6.74 -15.26 40.22
C THR A 452 -7.56 -14.04 39.85
N SER A 453 -8.87 -14.25 39.74
CA SER A 453 -9.86 -13.20 39.78
C SER A 453 -9.98 -12.72 41.22
N SER A 454 -9.45 -11.55 41.52
CA SER A 454 -9.86 -10.75 42.66
C SER A 454 -9.71 -9.29 42.30
N GLU A 455 -10.85 -8.60 42.26
CA GLU A 455 -10.97 -7.16 42.20
C GLU A 455 -10.16 -6.52 43.33
N PRO A 456 -9.40 -5.45 43.09
CA PRO A 456 -8.92 -4.63 44.20
C PRO A 456 -9.84 -3.42 44.40
N ASP A 457 -10.28 -3.30 45.65
CA ASP A 457 -10.85 -2.12 46.27
C ASP A 457 -10.03 -0.85 45.98
N ILE A 458 -10.72 0.19 45.58
CA ILE A 458 -10.20 1.54 45.40
C ILE A 458 -10.06 2.18 46.77
N GLN A 459 -8.84 2.51 47.19
CA GLN A 459 -8.57 3.52 48.21
C GLN A 459 -7.57 4.56 47.63
N PRO A 460 -7.66 5.83 48.11
CA PRO A 460 -7.25 7.01 47.34
C PRO A 460 -5.76 7.30 47.39
N GLU A 461 -5.33 7.95 46.33
CA GLU A 461 -4.01 8.41 45.96
C GLU A 461 -3.24 9.15 47.10
N GLU A 462 -2.05 8.64 47.41
CA GLU A 462 -0.96 9.47 47.98
C GLU A 462 -0.07 9.95 46.83
N GLU A 463 0.09 11.26 46.76
CA GLU A 463 0.95 11.99 45.82
C GLU A 463 2.43 11.54 45.99
N VAL A 464 2.99 10.87 45.01
CA VAL A 464 4.44 10.66 44.93
C VAL A 464 5.07 11.87 44.26
N ARG A 465 5.71 12.72 45.04
CA ARG A 465 6.54 13.82 44.55
C ARG A 465 7.85 13.26 43.93
N PRO A 466 8.28 13.76 42.77
CA PRO A 466 9.57 13.41 42.22
C PRO A 466 10.70 14.07 43.01
N PHE A 467 11.65 13.25 43.39
CA PHE A 467 12.87 13.66 44.08
C PHE A 467 13.84 14.31 43.07
N PHE A 468 13.95 15.63 43.09
CA PHE A 468 15.05 16.37 42.50
C PHE A 468 16.00 16.81 43.62
N PRO A 469 17.31 16.56 43.56
CA PRO A 469 18.26 17.17 44.46
C PRO A 469 18.47 18.63 44.06
N GLU A 470 18.34 19.49 45.05
CA GLU A 470 18.51 20.93 44.99
C GLU A 470 19.89 21.34 44.49
N SER A 471 19.89 22.42 43.74
CA SER A 471 21.00 23.19 43.23
C SER A 471 21.92 23.67 44.37
N THR A 472 23.21 23.36 44.27
CA THR A 472 24.25 24.09 44.99
C THR A 472 24.79 25.23 44.12
N ASP A 473 24.55 26.38 44.68
CA ASP A 473 25.03 27.72 44.38
C ASP A 473 26.57 27.76 44.25
N TRP A 474 27.09 28.31 43.14
CA TRP A 474 28.46 28.76 43.05
C TRP A 474 28.49 30.23 42.71
N GLY A 475 28.72 31.00 43.81
CA GLY A 475 28.89 32.42 43.77
C GLY A 475 30.11 32.87 43.01
N GLN A 476 29.97 34.07 42.52
CA GLN A 476 30.97 34.96 41.94
C GLN A 476 32.19 35.16 42.85
N THR A 477 33.40 35.12 42.32
CA THR A 477 34.50 35.94 42.80
C THR A 477 35.51 36.23 41.67
N SER A 478 35.53 37.48 41.34
CA SER A 478 36.61 38.49 41.10
C SER A 478 37.97 38.05 40.55
N GLN A 479 38.34 38.84 39.58
CA GLN A 479 39.69 39.15 39.03
C GLN A 479 40.71 39.37 40.16
N GLU A 480 41.96 38.91 39.94
CA GLU A 480 43.17 39.74 40.02
C GLU A 480 44.47 38.95 39.77
N ASP A 481 45.28 39.56 38.95
CA ASP A 481 46.76 39.67 38.93
C ASP A 481 47.65 38.58 38.35
N ALA A 482 48.33 39.05 37.35
CA ALA A 482 49.51 38.54 36.69
C ALA A 482 50.76 38.44 37.61
N VAL A 483 51.50 37.33 37.43
CA VAL A 483 52.96 37.37 37.67
C VAL A 483 53.64 36.54 36.61
N VAL A 484 54.48 37.22 35.86
CA VAL A 484 55.42 36.69 34.89
C VAL A 484 56.62 36.07 35.64
N HIS A 485 56.94 34.81 35.33
CA HIS A 485 58.29 34.29 35.47
C HIS A 485 58.71 33.50 34.25
N SER A 486 59.59 34.10 33.50
CA SER A 486 60.42 33.52 32.48
C SER A 486 61.47 32.56 33.11
N PHE A 487 61.51 31.35 32.60
CA PHE A 487 62.77 30.56 32.57
C PHE A 487 62.93 29.81 31.25
N SER A 488 64.04 30.09 30.64
CA SER A 488 64.59 29.51 29.42
C SER A 488 65.04 28.05 29.64
N GLY A 489 64.85 27.24 28.63
CA GLY A 489 65.67 26.04 28.48
C GLY A 489 65.00 24.88 27.75
N GLU A 490 65.49 24.66 26.54
CA GLU A 490 65.54 23.43 25.76
C GLU A 490 64.31 22.97 24.97
N GLU A 491 64.48 23.17 23.69
CA GLU A 491 63.76 22.58 22.59
C GLU A 491 63.61 21.06 22.74
N ASN A 492 62.41 20.58 22.85
CA ASN A 492 61.99 19.28 22.37
C ASN A 492 60.65 19.49 21.67
N GLU A 493 60.72 19.54 20.37
CA GLU A 493 59.56 19.43 19.49
C GLU A 493 58.81 18.12 19.80
N LYS A 494 57.86 18.18 20.72
CA LYS A 494 56.76 17.22 20.75
C LYS A 494 55.65 17.83 19.92
N GLN A 495 55.57 17.36 18.66
CA GLN A 495 54.35 17.47 17.87
C GLN A 495 53.13 17.15 18.77
N PRO A 496 52.07 17.96 18.74
CA PRO A 496 50.82 17.59 19.38
C PRO A 496 50.33 16.33 18.68
N GLN A 497 50.42 15.15 19.36
CA GLN A 497 49.68 13.99 18.95
C GLN A 497 48.19 14.38 19.12
N GLU A 498 47.55 14.74 18.01
CA GLU A 498 46.12 14.64 17.90
C GLU A 498 45.75 13.21 18.30
N ASN A 499 45.19 13.06 19.50
CA ASN A 499 44.50 11.87 19.91
C ASN A 499 43.24 11.76 19.03
N SER A 500 43.40 11.42 17.74
CA SER A 500 42.30 11.00 16.92
C SER A 500 41.75 9.70 17.53
N MET A 501 40.55 9.79 18.11
CA MET A 501 39.84 8.60 18.58
C MET A 501 39.74 7.65 17.41
N ARG A 502 40.42 6.50 17.47
CA ARG A 502 40.35 5.48 16.42
C ARG A 502 39.03 4.76 16.54
N HIS A 503 38.21 4.86 15.49
CA HIS A 503 36.99 4.11 15.34
C HIS A 503 37.30 2.80 14.59
N TYR A 504 36.58 1.72 14.97
CA TYR A 504 36.71 0.44 14.32
C TYR A 504 35.33 -0.04 13.85
N GLN A 505 35.19 -0.35 12.56
CA GLN A 505 33.95 -0.86 12.01
C GLN A 505 33.88 -2.39 12.13
N TYR A 506 32.81 -2.91 12.73
CA TYR A 506 32.55 -4.35 12.85
C TYR A 506 31.40 -4.79 11.96
N LYS A 507 31.68 -5.74 11.03
CA LYS A 507 30.73 -6.34 10.07
C LYS A 507 29.93 -5.32 9.26
N GLY A 508 30.46 -4.13 8.94
CA GLY A 508 29.74 -3.09 8.20
C GLY A 508 28.43 -2.65 8.85
N SER A 509 28.27 -2.86 10.16
CA SER A 509 27.01 -2.58 10.87
C SER A 509 27.20 -1.81 12.17
N TYR A 510 28.33 -1.94 12.81
CA TYR A 510 28.64 -1.34 14.11
C TYR A 510 29.96 -0.60 14.06
N ILE A 511 30.00 0.54 14.73
CA ILE A 511 31.22 1.32 14.99
C ILE A 511 31.55 1.13 16.46
N LEU A 512 32.79 0.71 16.72
CA LEU A 512 33.35 0.53 18.07
C LEU A 512 34.31 1.67 18.34
N THR A 513 34.16 2.33 19.49
CA THR A 513 35.06 3.40 19.92
C THR A 513 35.34 3.30 21.41
N SER A 514 36.59 3.58 21.82
CA SER A 514 36.96 3.62 23.24
C SER A 514 36.46 4.91 23.87
N VAL A 515 35.84 4.83 25.02
CA VAL A 515 35.43 5.96 25.85
C VAL A 515 35.96 5.75 27.29
N LYS A 516 36.04 6.80 28.07
CA LYS A 516 36.57 6.75 29.44
C LYS A 516 35.82 5.73 30.34
N SER A 517 34.57 5.40 30.00
CA SER A 517 33.71 4.47 30.76
C SER A 517 33.74 3.03 30.24
N GLY A 518 34.51 2.72 29.17
CA GLY A 518 34.57 1.41 28.54
C GLY A 518 34.55 1.42 27.02
N LEU A 519 33.87 0.47 26.40
CA LEU A 519 33.73 0.34 24.96
C LEU A 519 32.35 0.76 24.52
N MET A 520 32.26 1.82 23.68
CA MET A 520 31.01 2.27 23.08
C MET A 520 30.80 1.56 21.73
N ILE A 521 29.60 1.03 21.56
CA ILE A 521 29.15 0.32 20.36
C ILE A 521 28.01 1.12 19.74
N ILE A 522 28.17 1.60 18.52
CA ILE A 522 27.19 2.41 17.78
C ILE A 522 26.70 1.61 16.59
N ASN A 523 25.36 1.50 16.43
CA ASN A 523 24.79 0.95 15.20
C ASN A 523 24.78 2.03 14.12
N GLN A 524 25.60 1.87 13.07
CA GLN A 524 25.81 2.90 12.04
C GLN A 524 24.54 3.30 11.29
N GLN A 525 23.67 2.34 10.94
CA GLN A 525 22.42 2.64 10.25
C GLN A 525 21.45 3.45 11.15
N ARG A 526 21.30 3.04 12.43
CA ARG A 526 20.42 3.72 13.36
C ARG A 526 20.94 5.11 13.72
N ALA A 527 22.24 5.27 13.85
CA ALA A 527 22.89 6.56 14.03
C ALA A 527 22.57 7.50 12.86
N HIS A 528 22.76 7.03 11.63
CA HIS A 528 22.47 7.83 10.44
C HIS A 528 20.97 8.16 10.30
N ILE A 529 20.07 7.22 10.62
CA ILE A 529 18.62 7.50 10.68
C ILE A 529 18.34 8.64 11.66
N ARG A 530 18.97 8.66 12.84
CA ARG A 530 18.75 9.71 13.84
C ARG A 530 19.23 11.07 13.33
N ILE A 531 20.44 11.13 12.78
CA ILE A 531 21.03 12.34 12.22
C ILE A 531 20.15 12.91 11.11
N LEU A 532 19.80 12.08 10.13
CA LEU A 532 18.96 12.48 9.01
C LEU A 532 17.57 12.95 9.45
N PHE A 533 16.98 12.27 10.42
CA PHE A 533 15.68 12.66 10.95
C PHE A 533 15.70 14.08 11.53
N ASP A 534 16.67 14.39 12.40
CA ASP A 534 16.78 15.71 13.01
C ASP A 534 17.09 16.79 11.96
N ARG A 535 17.88 16.45 10.93
CA ARG A 535 18.15 17.32 9.79
C ARG A 535 16.88 17.63 9.00
N TYR A 536 16.06 16.62 8.69
CA TYR A 536 14.81 16.80 7.94
C TYR A 536 13.76 17.54 8.78
N MET A 537 13.66 17.28 10.09
CA MET A 537 12.79 18.06 10.98
C MET A 537 13.20 19.54 11.00
N ALA A 538 14.46 19.83 11.11
CA ALA A 538 14.96 21.21 11.06
C ALA A 538 14.71 21.87 9.68
N GLN A 539 14.74 21.13 8.58
CA GLN A 539 14.39 21.64 7.24
C GLN A 539 12.89 22.00 7.16
N ILE A 540 12.00 21.14 7.69
CA ILE A 540 10.57 21.40 7.75
C ILE A 540 10.27 22.66 8.58
N GLU A 541 10.89 22.80 9.77
CA GLU A 541 10.71 23.93 10.65
C GLU A 541 11.23 25.25 10.05
N ASN A 542 12.43 25.21 9.46
CA ASN A 542 13.10 26.39 8.91
C ASN A 542 12.64 26.75 7.50
N ARG A 543 11.78 25.93 6.87
CA ARG A 543 11.27 26.13 5.49
C ARG A 543 12.37 26.33 4.45
N LYS A 544 13.52 25.72 4.62
CA LYS A 544 14.63 25.79 3.69
C LYS A 544 14.54 24.62 2.71
N ASN A 545 14.04 24.88 1.51
CA ASN A 545 13.93 23.89 0.45
C ASN A 545 15.31 23.64 -0.17
N ALA A 546 15.94 22.54 0.15
CA ALA A 546 17.08 22.02 -0.58
C ALA A 546 16.59 20.98 -1.60
N SER A 547 15.95 21.47 -2.67
CA SER A 547 15.47 20.62 -3.77
C SER A 547 16.51 20.56 -4.88
N GLN A 548 16.83 19.37 -5.32
CA GLN A 548 17.64 19.09 -6.50
C GLN A 548 16.70 18.81 -7.68
N ARG A 549 16.77 19.62 -8.73
CA ARG A 549 15.95 19.42 -9.93
C ARG A 549 16.37 18.19 -10.70
N MET A 550 15.38 17.41 -11.11
CA MET A 550 15.56 16.26 -11.98
C MET A 550 15.60 16.68 -13.44
N LEU A 551 16.54 16.12 -14.22
CA LEU A 551 16.62 16.34 -15.67
C LEU A 551 15.44 15.72 -16.41
N PHE A 552 15.01 14.55 -15.95
CA PHE A 552 13.83 13.85 -16.45
C PHE A 552 12.87 13.67 -15.26
N PRO A 553 11.73 14.39 -15.25
CA PRO A 553 10.74 14.22 -14.19
C PRO A 553 10.12 12.81 -14.21
N ASP A 554 10.07 12.19 -13.04
CA ASP A 554 9.37 10.93 -12.87
C ASP A 554 7.87 11.18 -12.71
N MET A 555 7.05 10.25 -13.21
CA MET A 555 5.59 10.31 -13.06
C MET A 555 5.11 9.29 -12.05
N VAL A 556 4.34 9.77 -11.07
CA VAL A 556 3.67 8.94 -10.08
C VAL A 556 2.16 9.08 -10.22
N HIS A 557 1.45 7.94 -10.11
CA HIS A 557 -0.01 7.92 -10.17
C HIS A 557 -0.58 7.48 -8.83
N PHE A 558 -1.48 8.30 -8.28
CA PHE A 558 -2.20 8.02 -7.05
C PHE A 558 -3.65 7.69 -7.35
N SER A 559 -4.20 6.75 -6.61
CA SER A 559 -5.63 6.48 -6.69
C SER A 559 -6.44 7.67 -6.14
N PRO A 560 -7.69 7.83 -6.56
CA PRO A 560 -8.56 8.91 -6.08
C PRO A 560 -8.72 8.95 -4.54
N SER A 561 -8.58 7.81 -3.87
CA SER A 561 -8.58 7.73 -2.41
C SER A 561 -7.29 8.27 -1.76
N GLU A 562 -6.17 8.29 -2.49
CA GLU A 562 -4.86 8.76 -2.02
C GLU A 562 -4.63 10.25 -2.31
N VAL A 563 -5.21 10.75 -3.40
CA VAL A 563 -5.04 12.16 -3.84
C VAL A 563 -5.37 13.17 -2.73
N PRO A 564 -6.51 13.06 -2.02
CA PRO A 564 -6.82 14.00 -0.94
C PRO A 564 -5.79 13.99 0.20
N VAL A 565 -5.20 12.82 0.48
CA VAL A 565 -4.16 12.69 1.52
C VAL A 565 -2.85 13.31 1.04
N LEU A 566 -2.46 13.06 -0.22
CA LEU A 566 -1.28 13.69 -0.82
C LEU A 566 -1.39 15.22 -0.80
N GLU A 567 -2.55 15.78 -1.18
CA GLU A 567 -2.79 17.23 -1.20
C GLU A 567 -2.68 17.86 0.20
N GLU A 568 -3.10 17.15 1.25
CA GLU A 568 -2.94 17.60 2.64
C GLU A 568 -1.45 17.77 3.01
N PHE A 569 -0.59 16.90 2.47
CA PHE A 569 0.85 16.87 2.79
C PHE A 569 1.76 17.52 1.74
N MET A 570 1.19 18.03 0.66
CA MET A 570 1.94 18.64 -0.44
C MET A 570 2.90 19.72 0.05
N TYR A 571 2.46 20.54 1.00
CA TYR A 571 3.27 21.58 1.59
C TYR A 571 4.47 21.04 2.38
N ASP A 572 4.26 19.97 3.14
CA ASP A 572 5.31 19.37 3.96
C ASP A 572 6.31 18.58 3.08
N LEU A 573 5.83 17.94 2.01
CA LEU A 573 6.68 17.31 1.00
C LEU A 573 7.57 18.34 0.29
N ASN A 574 7.01 19.50 -0.06
CA ASN A 574 7.76 20.61 -0.62
C ASN A 574 8.84 21.14 0.34
N ALA A 575 8.51 21.26 1.63
CA ALA A 575 9.45 21.66 2.67
C ALA A 575 10.61 20.65 2.85
N LEU A 576 10.37 19.37 2.58
CA LEU A 576 11.40 18.32 2.55
C LEU A 576 12.28 18.35 1.29
N GLY A 577 11.87 19.08 0.26
CA GLY A 577 12.59 19.20 -1.00
C GLY A 577 12.02 18.41 -2.18
N PHE A 578 10.83 17.81 -2.04
CA PHE A 578 10.11 17.25 -3.18
C PHE A 578 9.36 18.35 -3.92
N ASP A 579 9.56 18.46 -5.22
CA ASP A 579 8.80 19.35 -6.09
C ASP A 579 7.84 18.51 -6.94
N LEU A 580 6.54 18.56 -6.59
CA LEU A 580 5.49 17.80 -7.24
C LEU A 580 4.53 18.75 -7.98
N SER A 581 4.20 18.42 -9.22
CA SER A 581 3.22 19.14 -10.03
C SER A 581 2.09 18.21 -10.47
N SER A 582 0.84 18.62 -10.26
CA SER A 582 -0.34 17.85 -10.71
C SER A 582 -0.49 17.94 -12.23
N LEU A 583 -0.66 16.79 -12.87
CA LEU A 583 -0.97 16.66 -14.31
C LEU A 583 -2.44 16.32 -14.56
N GLY A 584 -3.24 16.19 -13.48
CA GLY A 584 -4.64 15.77 -13.53
C GLY A 584 -4.84 14.26 -13.48
N GLY A 585 -6.07 13.83 -13.18
CA GLY A 585 -6.44 12.41 -13.13
C GLY A 585 -5.64 11.59 -12.11
N GLY A 586 -5.20 12.19 -10.99
CA GLY A 586 -4.39 11.52 -9.97
C GLY A 586 -2.91 11.31 -10.36
N THR A 587 -2.47 11.88 -11.49
CA THR A 587 -1.07 11.80 -11.94
C THR A 587 -0.31 13.04 -11.52
N TYR A 588 0.88 12.85 -10.95
CA TYR A 588 1.80 13.91 -10.52
C TYR A 588 3.18 13.70 -11.15
N SER A 589 3.82 14.81 -11.51
CA SER A 589 5.21 14.86 -11.97
C SER A 589 6.11 15.23 -10.80
N ILE A 590 7.16 14.46 -10.57
CA ILE A 590 8.21 14.76 -9.59
C ILE A 590 9.32 15.49 -10.32
N ASN A 591 9.39 16.82 -10.16
CA ASN A 591 10.36 17.68 -10.85
C ASN A 591 11.64 17.88 -10.04
N GLY A 592 11.57 17.64 -8.72
CA GLY A 592 12.68 17.81 -7.79
C GLY A 592 12.62 16.86 -6.62
N ILE A 593 13.78 16.51 -6.10
CA ILE A 593 13.95 15.61 -4.96
C ILE A 593 14.86 16.25 -3.91
N PRO A 594 14.76 15.84 -2.62
CA PRO A 594 15.70 16.27 -1.59
C PRO A 594 17.14 15.92 -1.94
N ALA A 595 18.08 16.83 -1.66
CA ALA A 595 19.50 16.55 -1.82
C ALA A 595 19.96 15.40 -0.90
N GLY A 596 20.79 14.50 -1.40
CA GLY A 596 21.34 13.37 -0.65
C GLY A 596 20.53 12.07 -0.70
N ILE A 597 19.50 11.98 -1.58
CA ILE A 597 18.77 10.74 -1.87
C ILE A 597 19.06 10.22 -3.30
N GLU A 598 20.20 10.56 -3.82
CA GLU A 598 20.66 10.14 -5.15
C GLU A 598 20.71 8.60 -5.24
N GLY A 599 20.11 8.04 -6.30
CA GLY A 599 20.04 6.59 -6.51
C GLY A 599 18.82 5.89 -5.89
N LEU A 600 17.96 6.60 -5.14
CA LEU A 600 16.66 6.07 -4.70
C LEU A 600 15.60 6.35 -5.77
N ASN A 601 14.61 5.45 -5.90
CA ASN A 601 13.48 5.66 -6.80
C ASN A 601 12.49 6.68 -6.19
N PRO A 602 12.34 7.90 -6.77
CA PRO A 602 11.48 8.93 -6.20
C PRO A 602 10.01 8.57 -6.20
N GLU A 603 9.51 7.87 -7.25
CA GLU A 603 8.13 7.39 -7.33
C GLU A 603 7.78 6.48 -6.14
N LYS A 604 8.65 5.48 -5.89
CA LYS A 604 8.45 4.53 -4.79
C LYS A 604 8.50 5.24 -3.44
N LEU A 605 9.41 6.21 -3.28
CA LEU A 605 9.60 6.92 -2.02
C LEU A 605 8.36 7.77 -1.67
N VAL A 606 7.85 8.57 -2.62
CA VAL A 606 6.67 9.40 -2.40
C VAL A 606 5.42 8.53 -2.16
N THR A 607 5.28 7.43 -2.91
CA THR A 607 4.19 6.46 -2.72
C THR A 607 4.22 5.84 -1.31
N ASP A 608 5.38 5.39 -0.83
CA ASP A 608 5.55 4.80 0.51
C ASP A 608 5.25 5.82 1.62
N MET A 609 5.58 7.11 1.41
CA MET A 609 5.29 8.19 2.35
C MET A 609 3.78 8.43 2.46
N VAL A 610 3.08 8.58 1.33
CA VAL A 610 1.62 8.78 1.28
C VAL A 610 0.90 7.58 1.91
N GLN A 611 1.31 6.36 1.55
CA GLN A 611 0.71 5.15 2.10
C GLN A 611 0.91 5.04 3.61
N THR A 612 2.09 5.40 4.12
CA THR A 612 2.36 5.43 5.56
C THR A 612 1.47 6.45 6.29
N ALA A 613 1.20 7.59 5.65
CA ALA A 613 0.28 8.60 6.17
C ALA A 613 -1.16 8.06 6.29
N ILE A 614 -1.63 7.35 5.27
CA ILE A 614 -2.95 6.71 5.26
C ILE A 614 -3.07 5.66 6.36
N GLU A 615 -2.08 4.77 6.50
CA GLU A 615 -2.09 3.68 7.48
C GLU A 615 -2.13 4.19 8.92
N LYS A 616 -1.34 5.20 9.23
CA LYS A 616 -1.26 5.76 10.59
C LYS A 616 -2.43 6.66 10.94
N GLY A 617 -3.10 7.24 9.93
CA GLY A 617 -4.24 8.14 10.13
C GLY A 617 -3.90 9.32 11.05
N CYS A 618 -2.69 9.88 10.92
CA CYS A 618 -2.17 10.93 11.78
C CYS A 618 -3.10 12.14 11.78
N LYS A 619 -3.41 12.64 12.99
CA LYS A 619 -4.36 13.74 13.19
C LYS A 619 -3.67 15.08 13.47
N VAL A 620 -2.40 15.03 13.90
CA VAL A 620 -1.66 16.22 14.32
C VAL A 620 -0.57 16.48 13.29
N LYS A 621 -0.45 17.72 12.86
CA LYS A 621 0.52 18.14 11.84
C LYS A 621 1.96 17.74 12.21
N GLU A 622 2.34 17.88 13.47
CA GLU A 622 3.66 17.51 13.97
C GLU A 622 3.94 16.00 13.86
N GLU A 623 2.92 15.15 14.11
CA GLU A 623 3.04 13.69 13.94
C GLU A 623 3.28 13.31 12.48
N VAL A 624 2.62 14.02 11.56
CA VAL A 624 2.79 13.81 10.12
C VAL A 624 4.18 14.22 9.68
N GLN A 625 4.64 15.41 10.06
CA GLN A 625 5.98 15.89 9.75
C GLN A 625 7.06 14.94 10.27
N SER A 626 6.92 14.50 11.53
CA SER A 626 7.81 13.49 12.13
C SER A 626 7.80 12.16 11.36
N MET A 627 6.62 11.72 10.91
CA MET A 627 6.48 10.49 10.14
C MET A 627 7.13 10.61 8.75
N LEU A 628 6.90 11.71 8.03
CA LEU A 628 7.49 11.97 6.72
C LEU A 628 9.02 12.04 6.83
N ALA A 629 9.53 12.81 7.79
CA ALA A 629 10.97 12.91 8.07
C ALA A 629 11.59 11.55 8.42
N LEU A 630 10.91 10.73 9.23
CA LEU A 630 11.38 9.40 9.58
C LEU A 630 11.38 8.42 8.39
N SER A 631 10.34 8.48 7.54
CA SER A 631 10.26 7.65 6.34
C SER A 631 11.41 7.98 5.38
N LEU A 632 11.66 9.27 5.17
CA LEU A 632 12.76 9.75 4.33
C LEU A 632 14.12 9.37 4.94
N ALA A 633 14.32 9.58 6.25
CA ALA A 633 15.55 9.21 6.94
C ALA A 633 15.85 7.70 6.85
N LYS A 634 14.85 6.84 6.94
CA LYS A 634 15.02 5.39 6.78
C LYS A 634 15.39 4.99 5.35
N ALA A 635 14.85 5.69 4.36
CA ALA A 635 15.15 5.43 2.95
C ALA A 635 16.56 5.90 2.57
N ALA A 636 16.99 7.06 3.09
CA ALA A 636 18.28 7.67 2.80
C ALA A 636 19.44 7.17 3.70
N ALA A 637 19.15 6.35 4.72
CA ALA A 637 20.17 5.90 5.67
C ALA A 637 21.14 4.90 5.06
N ILE A 638 22.37 4.87 5.60
CA ILE A 638 23.42 3.89 5.29
C ILE A 638 22.84 2.48 5.31
N VAL A 639 23.11 1.72 4.26
CA VAL A 639 22.62 0.33 4.14
C VAL A 639 23.42 -0.59 5.07
N PRO A 640 22.80 -1.57 5.73
CA PRO A 640 23.52 -2.57 6.51
C PRO A 640 24.56 -3.31 5.66
N GLY A 641 25.79 -3.42 6.19
CA GLY A 641 26.91 -4.04 5.46
C GLY A 641 27.81 -3.05 4.69
N GLN A 642 27.43 -1.79 4.60
CA GLN A 642 28.24 -0.77 3.94
C GLN A 642 29.52 -0.50 4.74
N VAL A 643 30.66 -0.59 4.08
CA VAL A 643 31.97 -0.25 4.65
C VAL A 643 32.17 1.26 4.60
N LEU A 644 32.54 1.86 5.72
CA LEU A 644 32.80 3.28 5.88
C LEU A 644 34.31 3.51 6.00
N THR A 645 34.78 4.62 5.46
CA THR A 645 36.14 5.13 5.67
C THR A 645 36.29 5.70 7.09
N ASP A 646 37.52 5.87 7.56
CA ASP A 646 37.78 6.47 8.88
C ASP A 646 37.21 7.88 9.00
N GLU A 647 37.26 8.66 7.92
CA GLU A 647 36.68 10.01 7.87
C GLU A 647 35.16 10.00 7.95
N GLU A 648 34.50 9.03 7.28
CA GLU A 648 33.05 8.88 7.31
C GLU A 648 32.58 8.39 8.69
N MET A 649 33.34 7.50 9.33
CA MET A 649 33.05 7.06 10.70
C MET A 649 33.16 8.23 11.69
N ASN A 650 34.23 9.02 11.59
CA ASN A 650 34.44 10.20 12.43
C ASN A 650 33.28 11.18 12.28
N ARG A 651 32.90 11.53 11.04
CA ARG A 651 31.76 12.43 10.75
C ARG A 651 30.46 11.87 11.32
N LEU A 652 30.19 10.59 11.12
CA LEU A 652 28.96 9.97 11.60
C LEU A 652 28.87 10.03 13.13
N VAL A 653 29.99 9.83 13.83
CA VAL A 653 30.05 9.90 15.29
C VAL A 653 29.89 11.35 15.76
N ASP A 654 30.60 12.29 15.15
CA ASP A 654 30.50 13.72 15.49
C ASP A 654 29.09 14.26 15.25
N ASP A 655 28.49 13.97 14.08
CA ASP A 655 27.13 14.34 13.75
C ASP A 655 26.11 13.70 14.73
N LEU A 656 26.33 12.46 15.14
CA LEU A 656 25.45 11.79 16.11
C LEU A 656 25.46 12.50 17.47
N PHE A 657 26.62 12.96 17.93
CA PHE A 657 26.70 13.65 19.23
C PHE A 657 26.31 15.14 19.13
N ALA A 658 26.16 15.66 17.94
CA ALA A 658 25.60 17.00 17.71
C ALA A 658 24.07 17.04 17.81
N VAL A 659 23.37 15.88 17.70
CA VAL A 659 21.90 15.81 17.80
C VAL A 659 21.42 15.76 19.25
N SER A 660 20.20 16.23 19.49
CA SER A 660 19.61 16.37 20.84
C SER A 660 19.47 15.04 21.60
N THR A 661 19.24 13.93 20.92
CA THR A 661 19.00 12.61 21.53
C THR A 661 19.73 11.48 20.79
N PRO A 662 21.05 11.32 21.02
CA PRO A 662 21.87 10.35 20.28
C PRO A 662 21.61 8.88 20.64
N ASN A 663 20.95 8.62 21.78
CA ASN A 663 20.82 7.26 22.34
C ASN A 663 19.75 6.41 21.63
N TYR A 664 18.72 7.05 21.05
CA TYR A 664 17.56 6.39 20.47
C TYR A 664 17.18 6.97 19.12
N THR A 665 16.73 6.10 18.23
CA THR A 665 16.06 6.53 16.99
C THR A 665 14.67 7.11 17.32
N PRO A 666 14.05 7.89 16.42
CA PRO A 666 12.70 8.44 16.65
C PRO A 666 11.62 7.36 16.86
N ASP A 667 11.86 6.13 16.38
CA ASP A 667 10.98 4.97 16.61
C ASP A 667 11.39 4.12 17.83
N GLY A 668 12.20 4.67 18.74
CA GLY A 668 12.52 4.09 20.05
C GLY A 668 13.58 2.99 20.06
N LYS A 669 14.30 2.75 18.96
CA LYS A 669 15.37 1.72 18.92
C LYS A 669 16.68 2.28 19.44
N THR A 670 17.42 1.50 20.21
CA THR A 670 18.72 1.88 20.74
C THR A 670 19.74 2.09 19.61
N VAL A 671 20.40 3.24 19.61
CA VAL A 671 21.45 3.63 18.66
C VAL A 671 22.82 3.23 19.14
N LEU A 672 23.13 3.54 20.39
CA LEU A 672 24.42 3.26 21.01
C LEU A 672 24.27 2.53 22.34
N ALA A 673 25.26 1.72 22.68
CA ALA A 673 25.39 1.03 23.96
C ALA A 673 26.83 1.14 24.44
N VAL A 674 27.03 1.25 25.75
CA VAL A 674 28.36 1.28 26.35
C VAL A 674 28.56 0.01 27.19
N LEU A 675 29.56 -0.79 26.81
CA LEU A 675 30.02 -1.92 27.58
C LEU A 675 31.06 -1.42 28.61
N LYS A 676 30.68 -1.43 29.86
CA LYS A 676 31.53 -0.94 30.95
C LYS A 676 32.81 -1.76 31.10
N GLU A 677 33.89 -1.13 31.55
CA GLU A 677 35.18 -1.79 31.78
C GLU A 677 35.05 -2.94 32.76
N ASP A 678 34.29 -2.78 33.86
CA ASP A 678 34.01 -3.84 34.84
C ASP A 678 33.34 -5.07 34.21
N ASP A 679 32.50 -4.88 33.20
CA ASP A 679 31.82 -6.01 32.54
C ASP A 679 32.75 -6.71 31.54
N LEU A 680 33.64 -5.95 30.90
CA LEU A 680 34.74 -6.52 30.11
C LEU A 680 35.67 -7.35 30.95
N GLU A 681 36.12 -6.85 32.12
CA GLU A 681 36.97 -7.60 33.04
C GLU A 681 36.33 -8.88 33.59
N LYS A 682 35.00 -8.87 33.82
CA LYS A 682 34.25 -10.07 34.23
C LYS A 682 34.24 -11.17 33.19
N MET A 683 34.37 -10.85 31.91
CA MET A 683 34.41 -11.86 30.83
C MET A 683 35.74 -12.64 30.79
N PHE A 684 36.78 -12.11 31.43
CA PHE A 684 38.11 -12.74 31.46
C PHE A 684 38.49 -13.32 32.86
N LYS A 685 37.60 -13.20 33.82
CA LYS A 685 37.66 -13.86 35.12
C LYS A 685 36.88 -15.16 35.13
#